data_e98444eb3781ede730bfae3a6b24a870
#
_entry.id   e98444eb3781ede730bfae3a6b24a870
#
_cell.length_a   1.000
_cell.length_b   1.000
_cell.length_c   1.000
_cell.angle_alpha   90.00
_cell.angle_beta   90.00
_cell.angle_gamma   90.00
#
_symmetry.space_group_name_H-M   'P 1'
#
loop_
_entity.id
_entity.type
_entity.pdbx_description
1 polymer ?
#
loop_
_entity_poly.entity_id
_entity_poly.type
_entity_poly.pdbx_seq_one_letter_code
_entity_poly.pdbx_strand_id
1 'polypeptide(L)'
;MLHKLFLIIVMTCMSVHIKAVDIKARLSLKTPGNPSVSYSLTSDDGNRLLADKDLPVEIVREKVQQGNKTKFSVTIKAKKQVYFNLNFSVETGFNTNDCDFYLPGFWYHKNLRSPVEAPSFKSAKSWNFREDRLSAPLTGVYNGTTHQFFTVTRQLDSPQETLTSAIEGEVILSGNTSLGYLGFDNEKDIAALTFGYPYQESPKRYIRKLTLTPKIVTFAKLNAGESKTITWNIETGNANSYGDFVRQTWIKSFDEIAVKPLTPLYTPEEVKAQLCSYFRNSFVTDYQIKFNSGENIAVDNCKSHPTFAVGFVGRSLLNAFNQLEYGNMHRQPDLVEQGNKVIASFEAYGFSAKGYMHDFINFEKGIPGSDEVHTIRQQSEGIYALLHYLMYERKHGRVHKSLEKKIRRLLDLFVSLQKKDGSFARKFNEDGTDIDGSGGSTPSATVPLVMGYHYFKDKRYLTAAKHTIDYLEKSIIAKSDYFSSTLDANCEDKEAAITAATATYYMALISSGKEQKRYVDLCKRAAYFAASWYYLWDVPFAQGQMLGDLNFKSRGWGNVSVENNHIDVFVFELPHIFRWLGKKINEPRFTQLDKIITNSLCQLLPTSNHLCGIGKPGYYPEVVQHTTWDYGKNGKGFYNNIFAPGWTVASLWELYSPDRTTGFFQNK
;
A
#
# COMPACT_ATOMS: atom_id res chain seq x y z
N MET A 1 46.28 8.15 51.61
CA MET A 1 44.86 8.44 51.96
C MET A 1 44.15 8.91 50.73
N LEU A 2 43.53 7.99 50.03
CA LEU A 2 42.70 8.28 48.81
C LEU A 2 41.24 8.37 49.22
N HIS A 3 40.63 9.53 49.08
CA HIS A 3 39.17 9.68 49.19
C HIS A 3 38.53 9.28 47.88
N LYS A 4 37.78 8.16 47.89
CA LYS A 4 36.86 7.79 46.82
C LYS A 4 35.56 8.58 46.96
N LEU A 5 35.32 9.49 46.01
CA LEU A 5 34.07 10.20 45.87
C LEU A 5 33.10 9.28 45.09
N PHE A 6 32.07 8.79 45.78
CA PHE A 6 30.96 8.04 45.16
C PHE A 6 29.93 9.05 44.65
N LEU A 7 29.86 9.24 43.33
CA LEU A 7 28.80 10.02 42.68
C LEU A 7 27.54 9.14 42.54
N ILE A 8 26.59 9.35 43.42
CA ILE A 8 25.25 8.73 43.31
C ILE A 8 24.46 9.57 42.30
N ILE A 9 24.30 9.06 41.08
CA ILE A 9 23.35 9.60 40.12
C ILE A 9 21.95 9.13 40.55
N VAL A 10 21.22 10.04 41.20
CA VAL A 10 19.79 9.85 41.44
C VAL A 10 19.07 10.04 40.11
N MET A 11 18.76 8.93 39.42
CA MET A 11 17.79 8.94 38.33
C MET A 11 16.41 9.24 38.93
N THR A 12 16.02 10.50 38.93
CA THR A 12 14.60 10.87 39.15
C THR A 12 13.77 10.31 38.01
N CYS A 13 13.18 9.13 38.23
CA CYS A 13 12.03 8.70 37.43
C CYS A 13 10.92 9.74 37.62
N MET A 14 10.83 10.70 36.73
CA MET A 14 9.58 11.45 36.57
C MET A 14 8.49 10.47 36.19
N SER A 15 7.75 10.00 37.15
CA SER A 15 6.47 9.34 36.91
C SER A 15 5.56 10.37 36.27
N VAL A 16 5.45 10.30 34.93
CA VAL A 16 4.42 11.04 34.19
C VAL A 16 3.09 10.53 34.74
N HIS A 17 2.46 11.30 35.59
CA HIS A 17 1.06 11.09 35.96
C HIS A 17 0.25 11.27 34.69
N ILE A 18 -0.07 10.16 34.03
CA ILE A 18 -1.01 10.16 32.89
C ILE A 18 -2.34 10.61 33.49
N LYS A 19 -2.74 11.87 33.23
CA LYS A 19 -4.09 12.33 33.50
C LYS A 19 -5.06 11.33 32.90
N ALA A 20 -6.08 10.97 33.66
CA ALA A 20 -7.14 10.07 33.17
C ALA A 20 -7.64 10.62 31.81
N VAL A 21 -7.57 9.77 30.78
CA VAL A 21 -7.96 10.12 29.41
C VAL A 21 -9.43 10.56 29.43
N ASP A 22 -9.68 11.84 29.15
CA ASP A 22 -11.05 12.36 29.03
C ASP A 22 -11.63 11.98 27.66
N ILE A 23 -12.75 11.27 27.67
CA ILE A 23 -13.44 10.78 26.47
C ILE A 23 -14.78 11.47 26.39
N LYS A 24 -14.94 12.38 25.44
CA LYS A 24 -16.21 12.97 25.10
C LYS A 24 -17.06 11.98 24.32
N ALA A 25 -18.34 11.90 24.63
CA ALA A 25 -19.29 10.99 24.02
C ALA A 25 -20.54 11.71 23.48
N ARG A 26 -21.03 11.26 22.33
CA ARG A 26 -22.26 11.76 21.70
C ARG A 26 -23.06 10.59 21.15
N LEU A 27 -24.37 10.61 21.37
CA LEU A 27 -25.33 9.70 20.75
C LEU A 27 -26.17 10.45 19.74
N SER A 28 -26.30 9.93 18.53
CA SER A 28 -27.26 10.38 17.53
C SER A 28 -28.35 9.33 17.37
N LEU A 29 -29.61 9.72 17.45
CA LEU A 29 -30.79 8.87 17.24
C LEU A 29 -31.49 9.31 15.95
N LYS A 30 -31.89 8.33 15.13
CA LYS A 30 -32.59 8.53 13.87
C LYS A 30 -33.99 7.92 13.94
N THR A 31 -35.00 8.70 13.55
CA THR A 31 -36.33 8.18 13.24
C THR A 31 -36.50 8.17 11.72
N PRO A 32 -37.01 7.08 11.10
CA PRO A 32 -37.25 7.05 9.66
C PRO A 32 -38.09 8.27 9.22
N GLY A 33 -37.69 8.90 8.12
CA GLY A 33 -38.35 10.09 7.59
C GLY A 33 -37.98 11.43 8.24
N ASN A 34 -37.27 11.45 9.37
CA ASN A 34 -36.89 12.67 10.06
C ASN A 34 -35.36 12.82 10.16
N PRO A 35 -34.80 14.05 10.27
CA PRO A 35 -33.41 14.28 10.62
C PRO A 35 -33.03 13.60 11.94
N SER A 36 -31.78 13.23 12.09
CA SER A 36 -31.28 12.70 13.36
C SER A 36 -31.21 13.77 14.44
N VAL A 37 -31.32 13.33 15.69
CA VAL A 37 -31.14 14.19 16.87
C VAL A 37 -29.95 13.71 17.64
N SER A 38 -29.01 14.62 17.96
CA SER A 38 -27.78 14.32 18.68
C SER A 38 -27.84 14.81 20.13
N TYR A 39 -27.28 13.97 21.03
CA TYR A 39 -27.22 14.22 22.46
C TYR A 39 -25.77 14.13 22.93
N SER A 40 -25.25 15.13 23.60
CA SER A 40 -24.02 15.03 24.36
C SER A 40 -24.23 14.12 25.57
N LEU A 41 -23.30 13.27 25.85
CA LEU A 41 -23.38 12.32 26.95
C LEU A 41 -22.37 12.68 28.04
N THR A 42 -22.82 12.71 29.28
CA THR A 42 -21.98 12.88 30.47
C THR A 42 -21.96 11.59 31.29
N SER A 43 -20.88 11.33 31.99
CA SER A 43 -20.80 10.17 32.87
C SER A 43 -21.33 10.47 34.24
N ASP A 44 -22.12 9.57 34.78
CA ASP A 44 -22.38 9.52 36.20
C ASP A 44 -21.24 8.79 36.98
N ASP A 45 -21.36 8.76 38.32
CA ASP A 45 -20.41 8.05 39.21
C ASP A 45 -20.45 6.53 39.04
N GLY A 46 -21.48 6.00 38.36
CA GLY A 46 -21.71 4.56 38.15
C GLY A 46 -21.38 4.02 36.75
N ASN A 47 -20.52 4.72 35.97
CA ASN A 47 -20.16 4.35 34.61
C ASN A 47 -21.29 4.42 33.56
N ARG A 48 -22.45 4.96 33.88
CA ARG A 48 -23.49 5.21 32.88
C ARG A 48 -23.18 6.49 32.10
N LEU A 49 -23.54 6.46 30.82
CA LEU A 49 -23.53 7.67 29.97
C LEU A 49 -24.96 8.19 29.84
N LEU A 50 -25.17 9.39 30.36
CA LEU A 50 -26.48 10.03 30.46
C LEU A 50 -26.54 11.28 29.57
N ALA A 51 -27.73 11.59 29.04
CA ALA A 51 -28.04 12.84 28.41
C ALA A 51 -28.87 13.72 29.36
N ASP A 52 -29.10 14.98 29.00
CA ASP A 52 -29.98 15.91 29.64
C ASP A 52 -31.47 15.50 29.60
N LYS A 53 -31.80 14.48 28.80
CA LYS A 53 -33.14 13.91 28.62
C LYS A 53 -33.15 12.42 28.79
N ASP A 54 -34.29 11.83 29.14
CA ASP A 54 -34.46 10.37 29.16
C ASP A 54 -34.33 9.80 27.71
N LEU A 55 -33.44 8.87 27.56
CA LEU A 55 -33.17 8.23 26.27
C LEU A 55 -33.86 6.86 26.17
N PRO A 56 -34.29 6.47 24.96
CA PRO A 56 -34.83 5.12 24.69
C PRO A 56 -33.77 4.00 24.74
N VAL A 57 -32.62 4.31 25.27
CA VAL A 57 -31.47 3.38 25.43
C VAL A 57 -30.83 3.57 26.79
N GLU A 58 -30.18 2.53 27.26
CA GLU A 58 -29.23 2.56 28.38
C GLU A 58 -27.82 2.41 27.80
N ILE A 59 -26.89 3.26 28.25
CA ILE A 59 -25.51 3.22 27.76
C ILE A 59 -24.58 3.11 28.97
N VAL A 60 -23.77 2.05 28.99
CA VAL A 60 -22.78 1.81 30.05
C VAL A 60 -21.40 1.80 29.43
N ARG A 61 -20.45 2.48 30.07
CA ARG A 61 -19.04 2.45 29.70
C ARG A 61 -18.22 1.71 30.75
N GLU A 62 -17.16 1.07 30.31
CA GLU A 62 -16.14 0.47 31.16
C GLU A 62 -14.77 0.99 30.73
N LYS A 63 -13.97 1.44 31.69
CA LYS A 63 -12.57 1.85 31.47
C LYS A 63 -11.68 0.99 32.34
N VAL A 64 -10.74 0.25 31.73
CA VAL A 64 -9.74 -0.54 32.44
C VAL A 64 -8.36 -0.03 32.03
N GLN A 65 -7.66 0.59 33.00
CA GLN A 65 -6.30 1.12 32.80
C GLN A 65 -5.26 0.03 33.08
N GLN A 66 -4.33 -0.14 32.14
CA GLN A 66 -3.18 -1.04 32.27
C GLN A 66 -1.91 -0.34 31.75
N GLY A 67 -1.14 0.26 32.65
CA GLY A 67 0.02 1.05 32.28
C GLY A 67 -0.39 2.25 31.40
N ASN A 68 0.17 2.35 30.19
CA ASN A 68 -0.10 3.38 29.19
C ASN A 68 -1.29 3.08 28.27
N LYS A 69 -1.99 1.97 28.51
CA LYS A 69 -3.13 1.50 27.71
C LYS A 69 -4.43 1.56 28.53
N THR A 70 -5.47 2.14 27.95
CA THR A 70 -6.83 2.13 28.48
C THR A 70 -7.71 1.31 27.54
N LYS A 71 -8.24 0.19 28.01
CA LYS A 71 -9.34 -0.51 27.35
C LYS A 71 -10.62 0.25 27.64
N PHE A 72 -11.30 0.69 26.60
CA PHE A 72 -12.57 1.42 26.66
C PHE A 72 -13.65 0.62 25.95
N SER A 73 -14.64 0.14 26.72
CA SER A 73 -15.79 -0.60 26.20
C SER A 73 -17.07 0.18 26.46
N VAL A 74 -17.99 0.16 25.49
CA VAL A 74 -19.31 0.78 25.61
C VAL A 74 -20.37 -0.24 25.21
N THR A 75 -21.35 -0.44 26.08
CA THR A 75 -22.53 -1.26 25.83
C THR A 75 -23.75 -0.34 25.71
N ILE A 76 -24.44 -0.38 24.57
CA ILE A 76 -25.74 0.25 24.36
C ILE A 76 -26.82 -0.82 24.37
N LYS A 77 -27.87 -0.63 25.21
CA LYS A 77 -29.04 -1.52 25.30
C LYS A 77 -30.31 -0.72 24.96
N ALA A 78 -31.11 -1.22 24.05
CA ALA A 78 -32.36 -0.54 23.63
C ALA A 78 -33.52 -0.85 24.57
N LYS A 79 -34.20 0.17 25.07
CA LYS A 79 -35.50 0.06 25.83
C LYS A 79 -36.67 -0.14 24.86
N LYS A 80 -36.58 0.41 23.65
CA LYS A 80 -37.50 0.25 22.52
C LYS A 80 -36.71 0.24 21.23
N GLN A 81 -37.29 -0.12 20.09
CA GLN A 81 -36.59 -0.09 18.82
C GLN A 81 -35.99 1.29 18.57
N VAL A 82 -34.70 1.34 18.24
CA VAL A 82 -33.92 2.54 17.93
C VAL A 82 -32.99 2.35 16.74
N TYR A 83 -32.66 3.46 16.08
CA TYR A 83 -31.58 3.58 15.12
C TYR A 83 -30.55 4.57 15.69
N PHE A 84 -29.34 4.15 15.88
CA PHE A 84 -28.34 4.89 16.63
C PHE A 84 -27.01 5.02 15.90
N ASN A 85 -26.26 6.07 16.26
CA ASN A 85 -24.84 6.23 15.92
C ASN A 85 -24.15 6.80 17.16
N LEU A 86 -23.07 6.12 17.63
CA LEU A 86 -22.26 6.50 18.78
C LEU A 86 -20.94 7.10 18.34
N ASN A 87 -20.59 8.25 18.88
CA ASN A 87 -19.39 9.00 18.57
C ASN A 87 -18.59 9.30 19.81
N PHE A 88 -17.28 9.13 19.73
CA PHE A 88 -16.35 9.42 20.81
C PHE A 88 -15.19 10.26 20.29
N SER A 89 -14.61 11.08 21.17
CA SER A 89 -13.37 11.81 20.91
C SER A 89 -12.50 11.87 22.16
N VAL A 90 -11.17 11.81 21.92
CA VAL A 90 -10.14 11.95 22.95
C VAL A 90 -9.25 13.11 22.57
N GLU A 91 -9.30 14.19 23.37
CA GLU A 91 -8.37 15.31 23.23
C GLU A 91 -6.99 14.92 23.75
N THR A 92 -5.95 15.16 22.95
CA THR A 92 -4.57 14.78 23.30
C THR A 92 -3.83 15.85 24.08
N GLY A 93 -4.31 17.08 24.06
CA GLY A 93 -3.59 18.26 24.56
C GLY A 93 -2.47 18.74 23.63
N PHE A 94 -2.28 18.13 22.46
CA PHE A 94 -1.27 18.52 21.49
C PHE A 94 -1.75 19.66 20.60
N ASN A 95 -0.90 20.65 20.35
CA ASN A 95 -1.15 21.65 19.31
C ASN A 95 -1.14 20.97 17.93
N THR A 96 -2.16 21.21 17.13
CA THR A 96 -2.32 20.62 15.80
C THR A 96 -1.16 20.92 14.85
N ASN A 97 -0.50 22.08 14.99
CA ASN A 97 0.62 22.45 14.14
C ASN A 97 1.82 21.54 14.33
N ASP A 98 2.01 21.02 15.55
CA ASP A 98 3.12 20.12 15.92
C ASP A 98 2.81 18.63 15.62
N CYS A 99 1.62 18.34 15.08
CA CYS A 99 1.10 16.98 14.93
C CYS A 99 1.18 16.47 13.52
N ASP A 100 1.52 15.18 13.42
CA ASP A 100 1.32 14.33 12.25
C ASP A 100 0.35 13.20 12.58
N PHE A 101 -0.57 12.89 11.67
CA PHE A 101 -1.60 11.86 11.85
C PHE A 101 -1.27 10.59 11.11
N TYR A 102 -1.83 9.48 11.59
CA TYR A 102 -1.62 8.16 11.02
C TYR A 102 -2.90 7.34 11.05
N LEU A 103 -3.40 6.98 9.86
CA LEU A 103 -4.40 5.94 9.67
C LEU A 103 -3.82 4.94 8.68
N PRO A 104 -3.50 3.72 9.10
CA PRO A 104 -2.70 2.78 8.32
C PRO A 104 -3.25 2.50 6.92
N GLY A 105 -2.40 2.62 5.91
CA GLY A 105 -2.76 2.37 4.52
C GLY A 105 -3.57 3.47 3.85
N PHE A 106 -3.84 4.59 4.52
CA PHE A 106 -4.68 5.64 3.94
C PHE A 106 -4.27 7.07 4.32
N TRP A 107 -3.75 7.33 5.51
CA TRP A 107 -3.33 8.66 5.94
C TRP A 107 -1.96 8.63 6.59
N TYR A 108 -1.05 9.46 6.04
CA TYR A 108 0.31 9.63 6.55
C TYR A 108 0.64 11.10 6.67
N HIS A 109 1.22 11.52 7.80
CA HIS A 109 1.47 12.92 8.13
C HIS A 109 0.16 13.75 8.04
N LYS A 110 0.08 14.63 7.06
CA LYS A 110 -1.07 15.50 6.75
C LYS A 110 -1.59 15.27 5.31
N ASN A 111 -1.12 14.22 4.63
CA ASN A 111 -1.40 13.94 3.22
C ASN A 111 -1.18 15.18 2.32
N LEU A 112 -0.16 16.00 2.60
CA LEU A 112 0.07 17.25 1.88
C LEU A 112 0.59 17.08 0.45
N ARG A 113 1.01 15.86 0.09
CA ARG A 113 1.36 15.52 -1.28
C ARG A 113 0.12 15.42 -2.16
N SER A 114 -1.00 14.99 -1.61
CA SER A 114 -2.26 14.83 -2.30
C SER A 114 -2.86 16.16 -2.77
N PRO A 115 -3.60 16.17 -3.89
CA PRO A 115 -4.35 17.33 -4.35
C PRO A 115 -5.57 17.61 -3.44
N VAL A 116 -6.25 18.74 -3.66
CA VAL A 116 -7.42 19.17 -2.87
C VAL A 116 -8.66 18.30 -3.10
N GLU A 117 -8.67 17.54 -4.18
CA GLU A 117 -9.73 16.59 -4.55
C GLU A 117 -9.58 15.23 -3.85
N ALA A 118 -8.49 15.02 -3.11
CA ALA A 118 -8.24 13.83 -2.31
C ALA A 118 -8.23 14.17 -0.81
N PRO A 119 -8.38 13.16 0.08
CA PRO A 119 -8.30 13.36 1.52
C PRO A 119 -6.95 13.89 1.98
N SER A 120 -6.92 15.14 2.44
CA SER A 120 -5.68 15.82 2.88
C SER A 120 -6.03 17.00 3.80
N PHE A 121 -5.05 17.58 4.48
CA PHE A 121 -5.21 18.85 5.20
C PHE A 121 -5.51 20.04 4.30
N LYS A 122 -5.27 19.92 2.97
CA LYS A 122 -5.68 20.93 1.99
C LYS A 122 -7.19 20.94 1.77
N SER A 123 -7.83 19.77 1.86
CA SER A 123 -9.28 19.63 1.63
C SER A 123 -10.10 19.76 2.89
N ALA A 124 -9.60 19.34 4.06
CA ALA A 124 -10.20 19.56 5.38
C ALA A 124 -9.18 19.27 6.50
N LYS A 125 -9.39 19.89 7.68
CA LYS A 125 -8.53 19.70 8.85
C LYS A 125 -8.92 18.52 9.73
N SER A 126 -10.18 18.11 9.66
CA SER A 126 -10.78 17.03 10.47
C SER A 126 -11.40 16.00 9.57
N TRP A 127 -11.17 14.70 9.86
CA TRP A 127 -11.64 13.61 9.03
C TRP A 127 -12.06 12.39 9.85
N ASN A 128 -13.16 11.76 9.41
CA ASN A 128 -13.58 10.45 9.87
C ASN A 128 -13.68 9.51 8.67
N PHE A 129 -13.13 8.31 8.79
CA PHE A 129 -13.12 7.31 7.73
C PHE A 129 -13.68 5.98 8.21
N ARG A 130 -14.36 5.26 7.33
CA ARG A 130 -14.75 3.88 7.56
C ARG A 130 -13.51 3.03 7.85
N GLU A 131 -13.64 2.08 8.78
CA GLU A 131 -12.53 1.20 9.18
C GLU A 131 -12.00 0.36 8.02
N ASP A 132 -12.84 -0.03 7.06
CA ASP A 132 -12.44 -0.84 5.90
C ASP A 132 -11.45 -0.16 4.94
N ARG A 133 -11.25 1.16 5.05
CA ARG A 133 -10.19 1.88 4.33
C ARG A 133 -8.79 1.64 4.91
N LEU A 134 -8.72 1.13 6.12
CA LEU A 134 -7.50 1.08 6.92
C LEU A 134 -6.92 -0.33 6.94
N SER A 135 -5.62 -0.43 6.70
CA SER A 135 -4.91 -1.72 6.73
C SER A 135 -4.84 -2.35 8.14
N ALA A 136 -5.02 -1.51 9.18
CA ALA A 136 -5.34 -1.92 10.55
C ALA A 136 -6.37 -0.91 11.09
N PRO A 137 -7.37 -1.33 11.90
CA PRO A 137 -8.44 -0.48 12.40
C PRO A 137 -7.94 0.45 13.52
N LEU A 138 -7.14 1.45 13.14
CA LEU A 138 -6.40 2.32 14.03
C LEU A 138 -6.38 3.76 13.51
N THR A 139 -6.45 4.72 14.45
CA THR A 139 -6.07 6.12 14.23
C THR A 139 -5.01 6.52 15.26
N GLY A 140 -4.07 7.37 14.87
CA GLY A 140 -3.02 7.86 15.75
C GLY A 140 -2.55 9.27 15.42
N VAL A 141 -1.94 9.91 16.40
CA VAL A 141 -1.31 11.22 16.27
C VAL A 141 0.04 11.23 16.97
N TYR A 142 1.04 11.77 16.30
CA TYR A 142 2.41 11.97 16.80
C TYR A 142 2.70 13.45 16.87
N ASN A 143 3.20 13.92 18.03
CA ASN A 143 3.67 15.27 18.21
C ASN A 143 5.18 15.33 17.96
N GLY A 144 5.57 16.02 16.90
CA GLY A 144 6.97 16.14 16.48
C GLY A 144 7.86 16.94 17.43
N THR A 145 7.28 17.80 18.28
CA THR A 145 8.00 18.63 19.26
C THR A 145 8.25 17.88 20.57
N THR A 146 7.23 17.19 21.11
CA THR A 146 7.36 16.45 22.39
C THR A 146 7.74 15.00 22.22
N HIS A 147 7.73 14.47 20.99
CA HIS A 147 7.96 13.06 20.67
C HIS A 147 6.96 12.09 21.30
N GLN A 148 5.82 12.60 21.76
CA GLN A 148 4.73 11.81 22.32
C GLN A 148 3.73 11.42 21.24
N PHE A 149 2.98 10.34 21.47
CA PHE A 149 1.90 9.94 20.60
C PHE A 149 0.68 9.41 21.37
N PHE A 150 -0.48 9.47 20.71
CA PHE A 150 -1.71 8.79 21.08
C PHE A 150 -2.16 7.89 19.94
N THR A 151 -2.76 6.76 20.29
CA THR A 151 -3.45 5.88 19.33
C THR A 151 -4.78 5.42 19.88
N VAL A 152 -5.74 5.19 18.99
CA VAL A 152 -7.01 4.50 19.25
C VAL A 152 -7.11 3.34 18.27
N THR A 153 -7.19 2.12 18.81
CA THR A 153 -7.31 0.89 18.01
C THR A 153 -8.65 0.24 18.32
N ARG A 154 -9.41 -0.11 17.29
CA ARG A 154 -10.66 -0.87 17.42
C ARG A 154 -10.35 -2.34 17.76
N GLN A 155 -11.02 -2.89 18.75
CA GLN A 155 -11.03 -4.33 18.93
C GLN A 155 -12.03 -4.95 17.96
N LEU A 156 -11.55 -5.82 17.07
CA LEU A 156 -12.37 -6.36 15.98
C LEU A 156 -13.45 -7.31 16.51
N ASP A 157 -14.66 -7.14 16.01
CA ASP A 157 -15.77 -8.10 16.12
C ASP A 157 -15.69 -9.16 15.02
N SER A 158 -16.54 -10.17 15.07
CA SER A 158 -16.75 -11.09 13.95
C SER A 158 -17.20 -10.31 12.72
N PRO A 159 -16.56 -10.52 11.54
CA PRO A 159 -16.85 -9.75 10.33
C PRO A 159 -18.30 -9.91 9.88
N GLN A 160 -19.01 -8.80 9.76
CA GLN A 160 -20.39 -8.74 9.25
C GLN A 160 -20.54 -7.51 8.38
N GLU A 161 -21.22 -7.63 7.25
CA GLU A 161 -21.59 -6.52 6.39
C GLU A 161 -22.92 -6.82 5.67
N THR A 162 -23.65 -5.76 5.37
CA THR A 162 -24.92 -5.80 4.67
C THR A 162 -24.86 -4.93 3.43
N LEU A 163 -25.48 -5.36 2.35
CA LEU A 163 -25.62 -4.54 1.15
C LEU A 163 -26.39 -3.25 1.50
N THR A 164 -25.85 -2.12 1.07
CA THR A 164 -26.51 -0.83 1.13
C THR A 164 -26.30 -0.07 -0.18
N SER A 165 -27.37 0.51 -0.70
CA SER A 165 -27.33 1.35 -1.91
C SER A 165 -27.14 2.83 -1.62
N ALA A 166 -27.28 3.23 -0.36
CA ALA A 166 -27.15 4.64 0.00
C ALA A 166 -25.70 5.10 0.02
N ILE A 167 -25.42 6.20 -0.63
CA ILE A 167 -24.06 6.70 -0.89
C ILE A 167 -23.76 8.05 -0.23
N GLU A 168 -24.77 8.77 0.28
CA GLU A 168 -24.61 10.06 0.96
C GLU A 168 -25.71 10.31 1.97
N GLY A 169 -25.48 11.29 2.84
CA GLY A 169 -26.43 11.73 3.86
C GLY A 169 -26.58 10.79 5.04
N GLU A 170 -27.73 10.82 5.68
CA GLU A 170 -28.08 9.99 6.84
C GLU A 170 -28.78 8.73 6.40
N VAL A 171 -28.19 7.56 6.71
CA VAL A 171 -28.63 6.27 6.21
C VAL A 171 -28.93 5.29 7.34
N ILE A 172 -30.11 4.70 7.34
CA ILE A 172 -30.45 3.55 8.17
C ILE A 172 -29.93 2.30 7.47
N LEU A 173 -29.09 1.54 8.17
CA LEU A 173 -28.58 0.28 7.65
C LEU A 173 -29.68 -0.76 7.57
N SER A 174 -29.74 -1.49 6.45
CA SER A 174 -30.74 -2.55 6.22
C SER A 174 -30.49 -3.82 7.03
N GLY A 175 -29.32 -3.97 7.62
CA GLY A 175 -28.92 -5.10 8.45
C GLY A 175 -27.71 -4.77 9.31
N ASN A 176 -27.00 -5.78 9.78
CA ASN A 176 -25.86 -5.64 10.67
C ASN A 176 -24.59 -5.31 9.90
N THR A 177 -23.74 -4.48 10.52
CA THR A 177 -22.36 -4.27 10.11
C THR A 177 -21.43 -4.41 11.31
N SER A 178 -20.21 -4.89 11.12
CA SER A 178 -19.15 -4.83 12.13
C SER A 178 -18.31 -3.56 12.03
N LEU A 179 -18.50 -2.74 10.98
CA LEU A 179 -17.68 -1.58 10.69
C LEU A 179 -18.07 -0.37 11.53
N GLY A 180 -17.08 0.19 12.22
CA GLY A 180 -17.10 1.51 12.79
C GLY A 180 -16.35 2.53 11.93
N TYR A 181 -15.94 3.61 12.56
CA TYR A 181 -15.09 4.64 11.96
C TYR A 181 -13.98 5.05 12.91
N LEU A 182 -12.91 5.58 12.33
CA LEU A 182 -11.76 6.14 13.01
C LEU A 182 -11.34 7.42 12.29
N GLY A 183 -10.77 8.36 13.03
CA GLY A 183 -10.38 9.63 12.46
C GLY A 183 -9.71 10.56 13.47
N PHE A 184 -9.72 11.84 13.15
CA PHE A 184 -9.18 12.92 13.99
C PHE A 184 -9.94 14.22 13.80
N ASP A 185 -9.85 15.10 14.80
CA ASP A 185 -10.44 16.42 14.80
C ASP A 185 -9.40 17.47 15.23
N ASN A 186 -9.42 18.62 14.58
CA ASN A 186 -8.50 19.74 14.78
C ASN A 186 -9.19 21.10 14.76
N GLU A 187 -10.50 21.16 14.96
CA GLU A 187 -11.26 22.42 14.84
C GLU A 187 -10.84 23.47 15.88
N LYS A 188 -10.26 23.05 17.01
CA LYS A 188 -9.86 23.93 18.13
C LYS A 188 -8.35 24.10 18.29
N ASP A 189 -7.57 23.88 17.24
CA ASP A 189 -6.10 23.88 17.29
C ASP A 189 -5.49 22.88 18.28
N ILE A 190 -6.32 21.99 18.84
CA ILE A 190 -5.93 20.86 19.69
C ILE A 190 -6.28 19.57 18.96
N ALA A 191 -5.30 18.73 18.75
CA ALA A 191 -5.51 17.45 18.10
C ALA A 191 -6.33 16.52 18.99
N ALA A 192 -7.41 15.97 18.42
CA ALA A 192 -8.23 14.93 19.03
C ALA A 192 -8.33 13.73 18.11
N LEU A 193 -8.37 12.52 18.67
CA LEU A 193 -8.68 11.30 17.93
C LEU A 193 -10.17 11.00 18.04
N THR A 194 -10.82 10.70 16.92
CA THR A 194 -12.26 10.43 16.83
C THR A 194 -12.51 8.99 16.43
N PHE A 195 -13.55 8.39 17.00
CA PHE A 195 -13.92 7.00 16.74
C PHE A 195 -15.39 6.75 17.10
N GLY A 196 -15.96 5.68 16.59
CA GLY A 196 -17.35 5.35 16.89
C GLY A 196 -17.94 4.21 16.09
N TYR A 197 -19.26 4.01 16.24
CA TYR A 197 -20.01 2.93 15.63
C TYR A 197 -21.48 3.33 15.41
N PRO A 198 -22.13 2.95 14.29
CA PRO A 198 -21.53 2.35 13.09
C PRO A 198 -20.72 3.37 12.29
N TYR A 199 -20.25 2.98 11.11
CA TYR A 199 -19.37 3.80 10.29
C TYR A 199 -19.97 5.12 9.82
N GLN A 200 -19.09 6.09 9.63
CA GLN A 200 -19.35 7.35 8.92
C GLN A 200 -18.12 7.81 8.15
N GLU A 201 -18.31 8.68 7.18
CA GLU A 201 -17.24 9.43 6.51
C GLU A 201 -17.62 10.90 6.47
N SER A 202 -16.77 11.75 7.05
CA SER A 202 -16.97 13.20 7.14
C SER A 202 -15.64 13.95 7.19
N PRO A 203 -15.57 15.23 6.79
CA PRO A 203 -16.66 16.09 6.31
C PRO A 203 -17.13 15.75 4.89
N LYS A 204 -16.33 14.94 4.17
CA LYS A 204 -16.61 14.44 2.82
C LYS A 204 -16.32 12.97 2.76
N ARG A 205 -16.83 12.29 1.74
CA ARG A 205 -16.56 10.90 1.43
C ARG A 205 -15.70 10.83 0.14
N TYR A 206 -14.71 9.98 0.15
CA TYR A 206 -13.88 9.70 -1.02
C TYR A 206 -14.40 8.47 -1.76
N ILE A 207 -14.93 8.64 -2.99
CA ILE A 207 -15.62 7.56 -3.72
C ILE A 207 -14.83 7.00 -4.90
N ARG A 208 -13.86 7.75 -5.39
CA ARG A 208 -12.94 7.34 -6.47
C ARG A 208 -11.83 8.37 -6.61
N LYS A 209 -10.85 8.07 -7.42
CA LYS A 209 -9.73 8.95 -7.70
C LYS A 209 -10.20 10.40 -7.98
N LEU A 210 -9.63 11.35 -7.22
CA LEU A 210 -9.91 12.79 -7.33
C LEU A 210 -11.40 13.17 -7.24
N THR A 211 -12.20 12.42 -6.47
CA THR A 211 -13.63 12.72 -6.33
C THR A 211 -14.07 12.63 -4.87
N LEU A 212 -14.26 13.79 -4.26
CA LEU A 212 -14.89 13.96 -2.95
C LEU A 212 -16.39 14.24 -3.12
N THR A 213 -17.21 13.57 -2.33
CA THR A 213 -18.68 13.71 -2.30
C THR A 213 -19.17 14.12 -0.92
N PRO A 214 -20.46 14.45 -0.76
CA PRO A 214 -21.02 14.72 0.55
C PRO A 214 -20.80 13.57 1.55
N LYS A 215 -20.79 13.91 2.83
CA LYS A 215 -20.61 12.96 3.94
C LYS A 215 -21.68 11.87 3.96
N ILE A 216 -21.33 10.75 4.60
CA ILE A 216 -22.27 9.69 4.96
C ILE A 216 -22.22 9.44 6.48
N VAL A 217 -23.40 9.34 7.10
CA VAL A 217 -23.56 8.93 8.51
C VAL A 217 -24.55 7.78 8.55
N THR A 218 -24.16 6.64 9.11
CA THR A 218 -25.02 5.46 9.17
C THR A 218 -25.59 5.25 10.56
N PHE A 219 -26.75 4.61 10.64
CA PHE A 219 -27.45 4.28 11.87
C PHE A 219 -27.74 2.79 11.93
N ALA A 220 -27.23 2.13 12.98
CA ALA A 220 -27.50 0.72 13.24
C ALA A 220 -28.83 0.58 13.99
N LYS A 221 -29.57 -0.51 13.71
CA LYS A 221 -30.81 -0.85 14.39
C LYS A 221 -30.55 -1.70 15.63
N LEU A 222 -31.26 -1.39 16.71
CA LEU A 222 -31.48 -2.30 17.84
C LEU A 222 -32.97 -2.40 18.12
N ASN A 223 -33.48 -3.63 18.27
CA ASN A 223 -34.82 -3.88 18.73
C ASN A 223 -34.91 -3.76 20.28
N ALA A 224 -36.09 -3.65 20.84
CA ALA A 224 -36.29 -3.59 22.28
C ALA A 224 -35.62 -4.80 22.98
N GLY A 225 -34.81 -4.53 24.01
CA GLY A 225 -34.06 -5.53 24.77
C GLY A 225 -32.71 -5.94 24.17
N GLU A 226 -32.46 -5.66 22.89
CA GLU A 226 -31.16 -5.93 22.25
C GLU A 226 -30.05 -5.00 22.76
N SER A 227 -28.81 -5.50 22.74
CA SER A 227 -27.63 -4.75 23.13
C SER A 227 -26.47 -4.96 22.17
N LYS A 228 -25.58 -3.97 22.08
CA LYS A 228 -24.33 -4.04 21.34
C LYS A 228 -23.20 -3.50 22.21
N THR A 229 -22.12 -4.27 22.32
CA THR A 229 -20.89 -3.83 23.00
C THR A 229 -19.81 -3.57 21.96
N ILE A 230 -19.10 -2.45 22.09
CA ILE A 230 -18.02 -2.05 21.22
C ILE A 230 -16.81 -1.68 22.09
N THR A 231 -15.60 -2.09 21.67
CA THR A 231 -14.40 -1.89 22.46
C THR A 231 -13.27 -1.27 21.63
N TRP A 232 -12.55 -0.34 22.26
CA TRP A 232 -11.33 0.28 21.73
C TRP A 232 -10.21 0.21 22.77
N ASN A 233 -8.98 0.24 22.30
CA ASN A 233 -7.79 0.45 23.10
C ASN A 233 -7.27 1.85 22.82
N ILE A 234 -7.13 2.68 23.84
CA ILE A 234 -6.52 4.01 23.78
C ILE A 234 -5.14 3.90 24.42
N GLU A 235 -4.12 4.41 23.75
CA GLU A 235 -2.76 4.25 24.22
C GLU A 235 -1.91 5.48 23.99
N THR A 236 -0.97 5.71 24.91
CA THR A 236 0.00 6.77 24.84
C THR A 236 1.41 6.20 24.81
N GLY A 237 2.34 6.91 24.20
CA GLY A 237 3.73 6.49 24.16
C GLY A 237 4.67 7.57 23.65
N ASN A 238 5.94 7.19 23.46
CA ASN A 238 6.98 8.06 22.91
C ASN A 238 7.65 7.38 21.73
N ALA A 239 8.01 8.16 20.71
CA ALA A 239 8.74 7.70 19.54
C ALA A 239 9.78 8.75 19.12
N ASN A 240 10.95 8.30 18.63
CA ASN A 240 12.03 9.20 18.26
C ASN A 240 11.76 9.99 16.96
N SER A 241 10.82 9.54 16.16
CA SER A 241 10.41 10.15 14.89
C SER A 241 9.04 9.64 14.47
N TYR A 242 8.43 10.28 13.47
CA TYR A 242 7.18 9.78 12.88
C TYR A 242 7.33 8.35 12.34
N GLY A 243 8.42 8.02 11.64
CA GLY A 243 8.66 6.66 11.16
C GLY A 243 8.83 5.63 12.29
N ASP A 244 9.41 6.04 13.43
CA ASP A 244 9.48 5.18 14.61
C ASP A 244 8.11 4.99 15.27
N PHE A 245 7.26 6.02 15.30
CA PHE A 245 5.88 5.94 15.72
C PHE A 245 5.08 4.95 14.84
N VAL A 246 5.17 5.06 13.50
CA VAL A 246 4.53 4.13 12.56
C VAL A 246 5.01 2.71 12.80
N ARG A 247 6.32 2.48 12.99
CA ARG A 247 6.91 1.18 13.28
C ARG A 247 6.38 0.57 14.57
N GLN A 248 6.41 1.32 15.69
CA GLN A 248 5.94 0.84 17.00
C GLN A 248 4.46 0.48 16.93
N THR A 249 3.64 1.33 16.31
CA THR A 249 2.22 1.14 16.15
C THR A 249 1.90 -0.08 15.25
N TRP A 250 2.65 -0.26 14.15
CA TRP A 250 2.50 -1.43 13.29
C TRP A 250 2.85 -2.73 14.02
N ILE A 251 3.98 -2.79 14.74
CA ILE A 251 4.40 -3.94 15.54
C ILE A 251 3.29 -4.34 16.50
N LYS A 252 2.74 -3.37 17.21
CA LYS A 252 1.69 -3.61 18.17
C LYS A 252 0.40 -4.10 17.53
N SER A 253 -0.04 -3.45 16.46
CA SER A 253 -1.23 -3.89 15.71
C SER A 253 -1.05 -5.31 15.18
N PHE A 254 0.13 -5.66 14.68
CA PHE A 254 0.44 -7.00 14.21
C PHE A 254 0.30 -8.04 15.32
N ASP A 255 0.84 -7.75 16.51
CA ASP A 255 0.79 -8.66 17.66
C ASP A 255 -0.62 -8.79 18.27
N GLU A 256 -1.36 -7.68 18.38
CA GLU A 256 -2.71 -7.65 18.96
C GLU A 256 -3.77 -8.30 18.05
N ILE A 257 -3.71 -8.03 16.73
CA ILE A 257 -4.62 -8.66 15.76
C ILE A 257 -4.26 -10.14 15.59
N ALA A 258 -2.98 -10.50 15.81
CA ALA A 258 -2.46 -11.87 15.74
C ALA A 258 -2.84 -12.57 14.41
N VAL A 259 -2.72 -11.83 13.30
CA VAL A 259 -3.10 -12.29 11.96
C VAL A 259 -2.31 -13.53 11.56
N LYS A 260 -3.02 -14.53 11.01
CA LYS A 260 -2.40 -15.79 10.56
C LYS A 260 -2.41 -15.89 9.04
N PRO A 261 -1.41 -16.51 8.43
CA PRO A 261 -1.43 -16.82 7.00
C PRO A 261 -2.64 -17.68 6.64
N LEU A 262 -3.17 -17.49 5.44
CA LEU A 262 -4.12 -18.43 4.86
C LEU A 262 -3.41 -19.74 4.49
N THR A 263 -4.15 -20.82 4.33
CA THR A 263 -3.64 -22.03 3.68
C THR A 263 -3.38 -21.71 2.22
N PRO A 264 -2.20 -22.03 1.65
CA PRO A 264 -1.95 -21.82 0.24
C PRO A 264 -2.98 -22.56 -0.63
N LEU A 265 -3.57 -21.85 -1.59
CA LEU A 265 -4.51 -22.45 -2.56
C LEU A 265 -3.80 -23.20 -3.68
N TYR A 266 -2.62 -22.73 -4.04
CA TYR A 266 -1.82 -23.25 -5.15
C TYR A 266 -0.34 -23.28 -4.75
N THR A 267 0.40 -24.21 -5.33
CA THR A 267 1.87 -24.21 -5.29
C THR A 267 2.42 -23.10 -6.21
N PRO A 268 3.66 -22.64 -6.00
CA PRO A 268 4.32 -21.69 -6.90
C PRO A 268 4.31 -22.10 -8.38
N GLU A 269 4.47 -23.40 -8.62
CA GLU A 269 4.46 -23.96 -9.97
C GLU A 269 3.07 -23.92 -10.63
N GLU A 270 2.03 -24.26 -9.87
CA GLU A 270 0.65 -24.17 -10.35
C GLU A 270 0.27 -22.73 -10.67
N VAL A 271 0.67 -21.75 -9.84
CA VAL A 271 0.44 -20.33 -10.11
C VAL A 271 1.08 -19.93 -11.44
N LYS A 272 2.37 -20.24 -11.66
CA LYS A 272 3.08 -19.91 -12.90
C LYS A 272 2.46 -20.59 -14.12
N ALA A 273 2.07 -21.85 -13.98
CA ALA A 273 1.39 -22.58 -15.06
C ALA A 273 0.07 -21.92 -15.47
N GLN A 274 -0.73 -21.44 -14.50
CA GLN A 274 -1.96 -20.69 -14.80
C GLN A 274 -1.66 -19.34 -15.46
N LEU A 275 -0.66 -18.60 -14.98
CA LEU A 275 -0.26 -17.32 -15.57
C LEU A 275 0.24 -17.44 -17.01
N CYS A 276 0.78 -18.61 -17.43
CA CYS A 276 1.15 -18.88 -18.82
C CYS A 276 -0.06 -18.80 -19.79
N SER A 277 -1.27 -19.00 -19.30
CA SER A 277 -2.49 -18.79 -20.10
C SER A 277 -2.63 -17.32 -20.54
N TYR A 278 -2.27 -16.36 -19.67
CA TYR A 278 -2.22 -14.96 -20.07
C TYR A 278 -1.22 -14.73 -21.18
N PHE A 279 0.02 -15.24 -21.09
CA PHE A 279 1.02 -15.05 -22.13
C PHE A 279 0.53 -15.54 -23.50
N ARG A 280 -0.07 -16.72 -23.57
CA ARG A 280 -0.60 -17.28 -24.81
C ARG A 280 -1.76 -16.49 -25.40
N ASN A 281 -2.68 -16.06 -24.53
CA ASN A 281 -3.92 -15.40 -24.97
C ASN A 281 -3.78 -13.91 -25.24
N SER A 282 -2.73 -13.26 -24.75
CA SER A 282 -2.49 -11.82 -24.89
C SER A 282 -1.45 -11.45 -25.94
N PHE A 283 -0.80 -12.44 -26.57
CA PHE A 283 0.29 -12.21 -27.51
C PHE A 283 -0.18 -11.57 -28.81
N VAL A 284 0.39 -10.40 -29.14
CA VAL A 284 0.07 -9.58 -30.30
C VAL A 284 1.26 -9.55 -31.27
N THR A 285 0.99 -9.85 -32.55
CA THR A 285 2.02 -9.97 -33.60
C THR A 285 1.85 -8.98 -34.74
N ASP A 286 0.79 -8.19 -34.77
CA ASP A 286 0.39 -7.38 -35.94
C ASP A 286 1.25 -6.12 -36.12
N TYR A 287 2.01 -5.72 -35.10
CA TYR A 287 2.79 -4.48 -35.09
C TYR A 287 4.30 -4.75 -35.17
N GLN A 288 5.11 -3.70 -35.35
CA GLN A 288 6.56 -3.77 -35.43
C GLN A 288 7.16 -4.39 -34.18
N ILE A 289 6.72 -3.94 -32.97
CA ILE A 289 7.07 -4.56 -31.71
C ILE A 289 6.01 -5.61 -31.39
N LYS A 290 6.45 -6.85 -31.08
CA LYS A 290 5.61 -7.92 -30.59
C LYS A 290 5.50 -7.78 -29.08
N PHE A 291 4.33 -8.08 -28.50
CA PHE A 291 4.15 -7.91 -27.06
C PHE A 291 2.96 -8.71 -26.53
N ASN A 292 2.90 -8.85 -25.20
CA ASN A 292 1.71 -9.32 -24.52
C ASN A 292 0.86 -8.10 -24.15
N SER A 293 -0.37 -8.05 -24.66
CA SER A 293 -1.30 -6.96 -24.36
C SER A 293 -1.67 -6.99 -22.88
N GLY A 294 -1.25 -5.97 -22.13
CA GLY A 294 -1.34 -5.94 -20.67
C GLY A 294 -2.01 -4.72 -20.08
N GLU A 295 -2.65 -3.87 -20.90
CA GLU A 295 -3.31 -2.63 -20.48
C GLU A 295 -4.66 -2.45 -21.14
N ASN A 296 -5.56 -1.71 -20.48
CA ASN A 296 -6.90 -1.40 -20.98
C ASN A 296 -7.74 -2.64 -21.36
N ILE A 297 -7.58 -3.71 -20.60
CA ILE A 297 -8.22 -4.99 -20.84
C ILE A 297 -9.59 -5.00 -20.16
N ALA A 298 -10.66 -5.24 -20.94
CA ALA A 298 -11.98 -5.43 -20.40
C ALA A 298 -12.08 -6.75 -19.63
N VAL A 299 -12.63 -6.72 -18.42
CA VAL A 299 -12.69 -7.85 -17.48
C VAL A 299 -13.46 -9.04 -18.06
N ASP A 300 -14.55 -8.79 -18.79
CA ASP A 300 -15.51 -9.79 -19.28
C ASP A 300 -15.00 -10.64 -20.44
N ASN A 301 -14.18 -10.07 -21.34
CA ASN A 301 -13.76 -10.75 -22.58
C ASN A 301 -12.24 -10.88 -22.71
N CYS A 302 -11.47 -10.13 -21.94
CA CYS A 302 -10.00 -10.10 -21.99
C CYS A 302 -9.44 -9.92 -23.41
N LYS A 303 -10.06 -9.04 -24.20
CA LYS A 303 -9.62 -8.72 -25.57
C LYS A 303 -8.34 -7.91 -25.53
N SER A 304 -7.37 -8.29 -26.35
CA SER A 304 -6.09 -7.55 -26.48
C SER A 304 -6.32 -6.13 -26.97
N HIS A 305 -5.55 -5.19 -26.42
CA HIS A 305 -5.52 -3.78 -26.79
C HIS A 305 -4.18 -3.44 -27.46
N PRO A 306 -4.14 -2.55 -28.47
CA PRO A 306 -2.91 -2.21 -29.22
C PRO A 306 -1.99 -1.25 -28.46
N THR A 307 -1.74 -1.51 -27.17
CA THR A 307 -0.86 -0.71 -26.32
C THR A 307 0.26 -1.55 -25.76
N PHE A 308 1.45 -0.97 -25.74
CA PHE A 308 2.67 -1.51 -25.15
C PHE A 308 3.17 -0.54 -24.08
N ALA A 309 3.54 -1.02 -22.92
CA ALA A 309 4.33 -0.27 -21.95
C ALA A 309 5.52 -1.11 -21.48
N VAL A 310 6.69 -0.46 -21.44
CA VAL A 310 7.96 -1.13 -21.11
C VAL A 310 7.99 -1.55 -19.64
N GLY A 311 7.47 -0.71 -18.77
CA GLY A 311 7.32 -0.89 -17.33
C GLY A 311 5.92 -0.52 -16.84
N PHE A 312 5.80 -0.09 -15.57
CA PHE A 312 4.56 0.35 -14.91
C PHE A 312 3.41 -0.66 -15.09
N VAL A 313 2.38 -0.31 -15.85
CA VAL A 313 1.17 -1.16 -16.02
C VAL A 313 1.35 -2.27 -17.07
N GLY A 314 2.26 -2.13 -18.04
CA GLY A 314 2.47 -3.13 -19.09
C GLY A 314 3.46 -4.22 -18.71
N ARG A 315 4.61 -3.86 -18.14
CA ARG A 315 5.70 -4.80 -17.78
C ARG A 315 6.09 -5.76 -18.92
N SER A 316 5.98 -5.29 -20.18
CA SER A 316 6.04 -6.17 -21.35
C SER A 316 7.38 -6.92 -21.46
N LEU A 317 8.51 -6.27 -21.16
CA LEU A 317 9.83 -6.91 -21.21
C LEU A 317 10.05 -7.92 -20.08
N LEU A 318 9.54 -7.63 -18.88
CA LEU A 318 9.64 -8.56 -17.76
C LEU A 318 8.82 -9.82 -18.04
N ASN A 319 7.61 -9.66 -18.57
CA ASN A 319 6.76 -10.77 -18.97
C ASN A 319 7.37 -11.58 -20.12
N ALA A 320 8.04 -10.92 -21.07
CA ALA A 320 8.78 -11.62 -22.13
C ALA A 320 9.90 -12.49 -21.58
N PHE A 321 10.67 -12.00 -20.61
CA PHE A 321 11.68 -12.79 -19.92
C PHE A 321 11.06 -13.93 -19.11
N ASN A 322 9.98 -13.67 -18.38
CA ASN A 322 9.27 -14.66 -17.56
C ASN A 322 8.82 -15.87 -18.40
N GLN A 323 8.18 -15.62 -19.55
CA GLN A 323 7.71 -16.69 -20.43
C GLN A 323 8.87 -17.46 -21.09
N LEU A 324 9.94 -16.76 -21.47
CA LEU A 324 11.14 -17.39 -22.04
C LEU A 324 11.83 -18.32 -21.04
N GLU A 325 12.10 -17.83 -19.82
CA GLU A 325 12.72 -18.60 -18.74
C GLU A 325 11.89 -19.84 -18.41
N TYR A 326 10.58 -19.69 -18.22
CA TYR A 326 9.66 -20.77 -17.92
C TYR A 326 9.55 -21.77 -19.08
N GLY A 327 9.42 -21.27 -20.31
CA GLY A 327 9.34 -22.09 -21.51
C GLY A 327 10.57 -22.99 -21.70
N ASN A 328 11.77 -22.46 -21.44
CA ASN A 328 13.00 -23.27 -21.48
C ASN A 328 13.03 -24.32 -20.36
N MET A 329 12.65 -23.95 -19.13
CA MET A 329 12.64 -24.85 -17.98
C MET A 329 11.66 -26.03 -18.17
N HIS A 330 10.47 -25.76 -18.72
CA HIS A 330 9.38 -26.71 -18.86
C HIS A 330 9.20 -27.26 -20.28
N ARG A 331 10.16 -27.01 -21.19
CA ARG A 331 10.13 -27.47 -22.59
C ARG A 331 8.86 -27.04 -23.33
N GLN A 332 8.48 -25.78 -23.19
CA GLN A 332 7.33 -25.15 -23.85
C GLN A 332 7.85 -24.20 -24.95
N PRO A 333 8.06 -24.66 -26.16
CA PRO A 333 8.73 -23.90 -27.24
C PRO A 333 7.93 -22.68 -27.69
N ASP A 334 6.60 -22.71 -27.57
CA ASP A 334 5.72 -21.58 -27.88
C ASP A 334 6.02 -20.36 -27.00
N LEU A 335 6.20 -20.56 -25.70
CA LEU A 335 6.56 -19.48 -24.78
C LEU A 335 7.97 -18.95 -25.01
N VAL A 336 8.92 -19.83 -25.32
CA VAL A 336 10.29 -19.43 -25.68
C VAL A 336 10.29 -18.57 -26.93
N GLU A 337 9.54 -18.98 -27.96
CA GLU A 337 9.42 -18.26 -29.23
C GLU A 337 8.77 -16.89 -29.02
N GLN A 338 7.67 -16.81 -28.25
CA GLN A 338 7.00 -15.56 -27.94
C GLN A 338 7.93 -14.59 -27.20
N GLY A 339 8.58 -15.02 -26.12
CA GLY A 339 9.53 -14.20 -25.36
C GLY A 339 10.68 -13.67 -26.22
N ASN A 340 11.26 -14.53 -27.06
CA ASN A 340 12.31 -14.13 -27.99
C ASN A 340 11.82 -13.11 -29.04
N LYS A 341 10.62 -13.28 -29.60
CA LYS A 341 10.02 -12.32 -30.56
C LYS A 341 9.81 -10.96 -29.93
N VAL A 342 9.32 -10.90 -28.68
CA VAL A 342 9.16 -9.63 -27.95
C VAL A 342 10.51 -8.94 -27.80
N ILE A 343 11.51 -9.61 -27.24
CA ILE A 343 12.83 -9.00 -26.99
C ILE A 343 13.52 -8.59 -28.29
N ALA A 344 13.52 -9.44 -29.30
CA ALA A 344 14.16 -9.12 -30.59
C ALA A 344 13.49 -7.93 -31.30
N SER A 345 12.15 -7.88 -31.31
CA SER A 345 11.45 -6.76 -31.92
C SER A 345 11.60 -5.46 -31.12
N PHE A 346 11.65 -5.55 -29.79
CA PHE A 346 11.95 -4.41 -28.94
C PHE A 346 13.38 -3.92 -29.13
N GLU A 347 14.36 -4.81 -29.23
CA GLU A 347 15.74 -4.42 -29.56
C GLU A 347 15.81 -3.65 -30.88
N ALA A 348 15.02 -4.02 -31.87
CA ALA A 348 15.02 -3.38 -33.18
C ALA A 348 14.32 -1.98 -33.17
N TYR A 349 13.18 -1.86 -32.49
CA TYR A 349 12.25 -0.72 -32.62
C TYR A 349 11.89 -0.02 -31.32
N GLY A 350 12.30 -0.54 -30.15
CA GLY A 350 11.87 -0.07 -28.84
C GLY A 350 12.70 1.07 -28.24
N PHE A 351 13.69 1.61 -28.96
CA PHE A 351 14.56 2.69 -28.46
C PHE A 351 14.44 3.94 -29.31
N SER A 352 14.35 5.09 -28.65
CA SER A 352 14.38 6.41 -29.25
C SER A 352 15.73 6.74 -29.88
N ALA A 353 15.81 7.83 -30.61
CA ALA A 353 17.06 8.31 -31.24
C ALA A 353 18.15 8.65 -30.20
N LYS A 354 17.77 9.16 -29.03
CA LYS A 354 18.70 9.42 -27.92
C LYS A 354 19.13 8.15 -27.20
N GLY A 355 18.37 7.06 -27.29
CA GLY A 355 18.64 5.77 -26.70
C GLY A 355 17.85 5.48 -25.43
N TYR A 356 16.81 6.25 -25.09
CA TYR A 356 15.80 5.87 -24.11
C TYR A 356 14.90 4.78 -24.68
N MET A 357 14.29 3.99 -23.81
CA MET A 357 13.22 3.09 -24.22
C MET A 357 11.94 3.90 -24.45
N HIS A 358 11.12 3.51 -25.42
CA HIS A 358 9.77 4.03 -25.50
C HIS A 358 8.99 3.57 -24.27
N ASP A 359 8.56 4.51 -23.43
CA ASP A 359 7.83 4.23 -22.18
C ASP A 359 6.50 3.58 -22.47
N PHE A 360 5.75 4.14 -23.40
CA PHE A 360 4.41 3.74 -23.78
C PHE A 360 4.19 3.94 -25.28
N ILE A 361 3.63 2.93 -25.95
CA ILE A 361 3.28 2.99 -27.37
C ILE A 361 1.80 2.61 -27.55
N ASN A 362 1.03 3.51 -28.13
CA ASN A 362 -0.27 3.17 -28.70
C ASN A 362 -0.10 2.99 -30.22
N PHE A 363 -0.12 1.76 -30.69
CA PHE A 363 0.17 1.44 -32.10
C PHE A 363 -0.85 1.98 -33.10
N GLU A 364 -2.07 2.34 -32.65
CA GLU A 364 -3.04 3.05 -33.50
C GLU A 364 -2.57 4.49 -33.80
N LYS A 365 -1.74 5.06 -32.93
CA LYS A 365 -1.13 6.40 -33.10
C LYS A 365 0.30 6.34 -33.68
N GLY A 366 0.89 5.15 -33.71
CA GLY A 366 2.27 4.93 -34.13
C GLY A 366 3.28 4.97 -32.98
N ILE A 367 4.56 4.76 -33.30
CA ILE A 367 5.68 4.84 -32.36
C ILE A 367 5.93 6.33 -32.03
N PRO A 368 6.12 6.70 -30.73
CA PRO A 368 6.38 8.07 -30.32
C PRO A 368 7.60 8.69 -31.02
N GLY A 369 7.53 9.99 -31.25
CA GLY A 369 8.62 10.78 -31.81
C GLY A 369 9.50 11.46 -30.78
N SER A 370 10.12 12.58 -31.15
CA SER A 370 11.02 13.36 -30.30
C SER A 370 10.33 14.15 -29.17
N ASP A 371 9.03 14.15 -29.13
CA ASP A 371 8.17 14.78 -28.12
C ASP A 371 7.74 13.81 -27.01
N GLU A 372 8.28 12.60 -27.01
CA GLU A 372 7.98 11.60 -25.98
C GLU A 372 8.41 12.05 -24.60
N VAL A 373 7.54 11.81 -23.63
CA VAL A 373 7.81 12.01 -22.20
C VAL A 373 8.23 10.68 -21.58
N HIS A 374 9.43 10.67 -21.01
CA HIS A 374 9.98 9.51 -20.31
C HIS A 374 9.78 9.61 -18.81
N THR A 375 9.71 8.46 -18.15
CA THR A 375 9.67 8.36 -16.70
C THR A 375 10.85 7.53 -16.19
N ILE A 376 11.50 8.00 -15.13
CA ILE A 376 12.65 7.28 -14.55
C ILE A 376 12.24 5.87 -14.12
N ARG A 377 11.00 5.67 -13.68
CA ARG A 377 10.47 4.37 -13.25
C ARG A 377 10.36 3.39 -14.43
N GLN A 378 9.72 3.75 -15.53
CA GLN A 378 9.56 2.86 -16.67
C GLN A 378 10.89 2.48 -17.30
N GLN A 379 11.79 3.44 -17.46
CA GLN A 379 13.16 3.20 -17.91
C GLN A 379 13.90 2.22 -16.98
N SER A 380 13.78 2.39 -15.66
CA SER A 380 14.40 1.51 -14.65
C SER A 380 13.89 0.07 -14.73
N GLU A 381 12.57 -0.09 -14.86
CA GLU A 381 11.91 -1.38 -14.94
C GLU A 381 12.22 -2.12 -16.24
N GLY A 382 12.37 -1.40 -17.34
CA GLY A 382 12.83 -1.96 -18.60
C GLY A 382 14.28 -2.46 -18.53
N ILE A 383 15.19 -1.65 -17.94
CA ILE A 383 16.60 -2.08 -17.72
C ILE A 383 16.65 -3.31 -16.82
N TYR A 384 15.88 -3.34 -15.73
CA TYR A 384 15.76 -4.48 -14.82
C TYR A 384 15.45 -5.77 -15.60
N ALA A 385 14.41 -5.75 -16.41
CA ALA A 385 13.98 -6.89 -17.20
C ALA A 385 15.07 -7.36 -18.18
N LEU A 386 15.67 -6.43 -18.92
CA LEU A 386 16.69 -6.76 -19.91
C LEU A 386 18.02 -7.20 -19.30
N LEU A 387 18.41 -6.71 -18.13
CA LEU A 387 19.60 -7.21 -17.43
C LEU A 387 19.38 -8.63 -16.90
N HIS A 388 18.18 -8.98 -16.42
CA HIS A 388 17.86 -10.37 -16.09
C HIS A 388 17.94 -11.28 -17.32
N TYR A 389 17.36 -10.85 -18.44
CA TYR A 389 17.47 -11.58 -19.72
C TYR A 389 18.93 -11.76 -20.15
N LEU A 390 19.73 -10.71 -20.19
CA LEU A 390 21.14 -10.77 -20.58
C LEU A 390 21.96 -11.67 -19.66
N MET A 391 21.71 -11.63 -18.35
CA MET A 391 22.38 -12.52 -17.39
C MET A 391 21.98 -13.98 -17.61
N TYR A 392 20.70 -14.24 -17.87
CA TYR A 392 20.20 -15.58 -18.20
C TYR A 392 20.85 -16.12 -19.48
N GLU A 393 20.88 -15.32 -20.54
CA GLU A 393 21.47 -15.68 -21.81
C GLU A 393 22.98 -15.97 -21.70
N ARG A 394 23.69 -15.11 -20.95
CA ARG A 394 25.13 -15.29 -20.69
C ARG A 394 25.44 -16.62 -19.97
N LYS A 395 24.61 -17.00 -19.00
CA LYS A 395 24.72 -18.31 -18.32
C LYS A 395 24.57 -19.48 -19.27
N HIS A 396 23.82 -19.31 -20.34
CA HIS A 396 23.62 -20.33 -21.37
C HIS A 396 24.58 -20.20 -22.57
N GLY A 397 25.65 -19.39 -22.41
CA GLY A 397 26.69 -19.21 -23.44
C GLY A 397 26.27 -18.31 -24.62
N ARG A 398 25.16 -17.60 -24.51
CA ARG A 398 24.69 -16.70 -25.57
C ARG A 398 24.98 -15.24 -25.20
N VAL A 399 25.50 -14.47 -26.17
CA VAL A 399 25.90 -13.07 -25.97
C VAL A 399 25.19 -12.17 -26.97
N HIS A 400 24.53 -11.13 -26.45
CA HIS A 400 23.73 -10.15 -27.21
C HIS A 400 24.43 -8.78 -27.24
N LYS A 401 25.56 -8.66 -27.95
CA LYS A 401 26.42 -7.46 -27.96
C LYS A 401 25.69 -6.17 -28.33
N SER A 402 24.72 -6.24 -29.26
CA SER A 402 23.93 -5.09 -29.68
C SER A 402 23.05 -4.59 -28.55
N LEU A 403 22.31 -5.48 -27.89
CA LEU A 403 21.45 -5.14 -26.75
C LEU A 403 22.27 -4.68 -25.53
N GLU A 404 23.41 -5.33 -25.25
CA GLU A 404 24.35 -4.89 -24.19
C GLU A 404 24.81 -3.44 -24.45
N LYS A 405 25.13 -3.08 -25.71
CA LYS A 405 25.50 -1.70 -26.08
C LYS A 405 24.38 -0.70 -25.83
N LYS A 406 23.12 -1.06 -26.14
CA LYS A 406 21.96 -0.19 -25.91
C LYS A 406 21.72 0.01 -24.42
N ILE A 407 21.77 -1.06 -23.61
CA ILE A 407 21.58 -0.99 -22.16
C ILE A 407 22.71 -0.18 -21.49
N ARG A 408 23.95 -0.36 -21.92
CA ARG A 408 25.06 0.45 -21.42
C ARG A 408 24.86 1.92 -21.71
N ARG A 409 24.43 2.29 -22.94
CA ARG A 409 24.11 3.68 -23.31
C ARG A 409 23.02 4.24 -22.43
N LEU A 410 21.96 3.48 -22.14
CA LEU A 410 20.86 3.93 -21.30
C LEU A 410 21.31 4.11 -19.83
N LEU A 411 22.16 3.24 -19.31
CA LEU A 411 22.78 3.43 -17.98
C LEU A 411 23.71 4.65 -17.94
N ASP A 412 24.43 4.95 -19.02
CA ASP A 412 25.24 6.19 -19.14
C ASP A 412 24.34 7.43 -19.15
N LEU A 413 23.17 7.37 -19.81
CA LEU A 413 22.16 8.43 -19.73
C LEU A 413 21.63 8.60 -18.30
N PHE A 414 21.38 7.51 -17.56
CA PHE A 414 21.01 7.62 -16.14
C PHE A 414 22.06 8.37 -15.32
N VAL A 415 23.35 8.04 -15.49
CA VAL A 415 24.42 8.77 -14.80
C VAL A 415 24.39 10.26 -15.15
N SER A 416 24.07 10.63 -16.39
CA SER A 416 23.98 12.02 -16.82
C SER A 416 22.71 12.75 -16.34
N LEU A 417 21.59 12.02 -16.15
CA LEU A 417 20.32 12.59 -15.63
C LEU A 417 20.34 12.80 -14.12
N GLN A 418 21.26 12.14 -13.39
CA GLN A 418 21.31 12.23 -11.94
C GLN A 418 21.65 13.65 -11.49
N LYS A 419 20.82 14.22 -10.62
CA LYS A 419 21.04 15.54 -10.03
C LYS A 419 22.17 15.52 -9.00
N LYS A 420 22.69 16.71 -8.66
CA LYS A 420 23.80 16.88 -7.70
C LYS A 420 23.47 16.32 -6.30
N ASP A 421 22.20 16.32 -5.91
CA ASP A 421 21.74 15.76 -4.62
C ASP A 421 21.49 14.24 -4.68
N GLY A 422 21.71 13.60 -5.81
CA GLY A 422 21.51 12.18 -6.04
C GLY A 422 20.10 11.79 -6.53
N SER A 423 19.17 12.74 -6.61
CA SER A 423 17.81 12.49 -7.08
C SER A 423 17.72 12.39 -8.61
N PHE A 424 16.56 11.92 -9.06
CA PHE A 424 16.14 11.90 -10.47
C PHE A 424 14.81 12.62 -10.61
N ALA A 425 14.59 13.27 -11.74
CA ALA A 425 13.26 13.73 -12.13
C ALA A 425 12.34 12.52 -12.30
N ARG A 426 11.09 12.63 -11.83
CA ARG A 426 10.06 11.61 -12.03
C ARG A 426 9.72 11.49 -13.52
N LYS A 427 9.58 12.64 -14.21
CA LYS A 427 9.30 12.74 -15.65
C LYS A 427 10.25 13.71 -16.30
N PHE A 428 10.68 13.41 -17.53
CA PHE A 428 11.61 14.23 -18.31
C PHE A 428 11.35 14.07 -19.81
N ASN A 429 11.76 15.05 -20.58
CA ASN A 429 11.69 15.04 -22.04
C ASN A 429 12.81 14.19 -22.68
N GLU A 430 12.70 13.93 -23.98
CA GLU A 430 13.72 13.21 -24.79
C GLU A 430 15.11 13.87 -24.72
N ASP A 431 15.21 15.17 -24.48
CA ASP A 431 16.48 15.89 -24.30
C ASP A 431 17.04 15.83 -22.87
N GLY A 432 16.30 15.22 -21.93
CA GLY A 432 16.65 15.11 -20.52
C GLY A 432 16.16 16.27 -19.64
N THR A 433 15.41 17.23 -20.18
CA THR A 433 14.84 18.34 -19.40
C THR A 433 13.73 17.86 -18.48
N ASP A 434 13.75 18.30 -17.21
CA ASP A 434 12.76 17.93 -16.20
C ASP A 434 11.35 18.44 -16.55
N ILE A 435 10.36 17.56 -16.43
CA ILE A 435 8.92 17.88 -16.43
C ILE A 435 8.38 17.82 -15.00
N ASP A 436 8.74 16.76 -14.25
CA ASP A 436 8.39 16.59 -12.84
C ASP A 436 9.66 16.26 -12.05
N GLY A 437 10.20 17.27 -11.40
CA GLY A 437 11.44 17.19 -10.62
C GLY A 437 11.27 16.74 -9.18
N SER A 438 10.10 16.19 -8.77
CA SER A 438 9.74 15.93 -7.36
C SER A 438 10.67 14.94 -6.62
N GLY A 439 11.37 14.06 -7.33
CA GLY A 439 12.34 13.12 -6.75
C GLY A 439 11.74 11.88 -6.09
N GLY A 440 10.40 11.77 -5.99
CA GLY A 440 9.73 10.63 -5.33
C GLY A 440 9.97 9.28 -5.98
N SER A 441 10.20 9.23 -7.29
CA SER A 441 10.53 8.00 -8.03
C SER A 441 12.02 7.65 -8.08
N THR A 442 12.89 8.46 -7.44
CA THR A 442 14.35 8.22 -7.38
C THR A 442 14.75 6.80 -6.93
N PRO A 443 14.05 6.15 -5.97
CA PRO A 443 14.42 4.80 -5.54
C PRO A 443 14.46 3.78 -6.68
N SER A 444 13.59 3.92 -7.69
CA SER A 444 13.52 2.98 -8.83
C SER A 444 14.82 2.93 -9.65
N ALA A 445 15.54 4.05 -9.76
CA ALA A 445 16.81 4.14 -10.50
C ALA A 445 17.97 3.37 -9.84
N THR A 446 17.91 3.13 -8.53
CA THR A 446 18.99 2.44 -7.81
C THR A 446 19.17 1.00 -8.30
N VAL A 447 18.07 0.28 -8.51
CA VAL A 447 18.08 -1.15 -8.89
C VAL A 447 18.85 -1.39 -10.18
N PRO A 448 18.53 -0.76 -11.33
CA PRO A 448 19.26 -0.98 -12.57
C PRO A 448 20.70 -0.48 -12.52
N LEU A 449 21.00 0.57 -11.74
CA LEU A 449 22.38 1.03 -11.54
C LEU A 449 23.23 -0.02 -10.80
N VAL A 450 22.70 -0.65 -9.75
CA VAL A 450 23.37 -1.73 -9.01
C VAL A 450 23.56 -2.96 -9.90
N MET A 451 22.51 -3.36 -10.62
CA MET A 451 22.57 -4.49 -11.56
C MET A 451 23.55 -4.22 -12.71
N GLY A 452 23.52 -3.00 -13.26
CA GLY A 452 24.45 -2.55 -14.31
C GLY A 452 25.91 -2.58 -13.84
N TYR A 453 26.18 -2.11 -12.62
CA TYR A 453 27.49 -2.26 -12.01
C TYR A 453 27.93 -3.73 -11.92
N HIS A 454 27.07 -4.60 -11.44
CA HIS A 454 27.39 -6.01 -11.32
C HIS A 454 27.63 -6.68 -12.68
N TYR A 455 26.80 -6.36 -13.69
CA TYR A 455 26.87 -6.94 -15.01
C TYR A 455 28.07 -6.42 -15.84
N PHE A 456 28.26 -5.10 -15.89
CA PHE A 456 29.28 -4.44 -16.74
C PHE A 456 30.58 -4.14 -16.01
N LYS A 457 30.64 -4.28 -14.68
CA LYS A 457 31.78 -3.94 -13.80
C LYS A 457 32.20 -2.45 -13.87
N ASP A 458 31.29 -1.58 -14.31
CA ASP A 458 31.54 -0.12 -14.41
C ASP A 458 31.22 0.58 -13.08
N LYS A 459 32.26 1.12 -12.44
CA LYS A 459 32.16 1.76 -11.12
C LYS A 459 31.33 3.06 -11.13
N ARG A 460 31.12 3.71 -12.29
CA ARG A 460 30.27 4.90 -12.40
C ARG A 460 28.84 4.60 -11.96
N TYR A 461 28.30 3.43 -12.31
CA TYR A 461 26.94 3.01 -11.93
C TYR A 461 26.83 2.77 -10.42
N LEU A 462 27.86 2.18 -9.79
CA LEU A 462 27.89 2.03 -8.33
C LEU A 462 27.95 3.39 -7.62
N THR A 463 28.73 4.33 -8.12
CA THR A 463 28.82 5.68 -7.58
C THR A 463 27.46 6.38 -7.68
N ALA A 464 26.80 6.31 -8.83
CA ALA A 464 25.45 6.86 -8.99
C ALA A 464 24.45 6.20 -8.05
N ALA A 465 24.47 4.86 -7.90
CA ALA A 465 23.61 4.15 -6.94
C ALA A 465 23.85 4.60 -5.48
N LYS A 466 25.09 4.84 -5.08
CA LYS A 466 25.40 5.37 -3.75
C LYS A 466 24.81 6.78 -3.55
N HIS A 467 24.89 7.65 -4.54
CA HIS A 467 24.27 8.97 -4.48
C HIS A 467 22.75 8.91 -4.39
N THR A 468 22.08 7.96 -5.09
CA THR A 468 20.63 7.76 -4.89
C THR A 468 20.31 7.37 -3.45
N ILE A 469 21.10 6.49 -2.83
CA ILE A 469 20.85 6.10 -1.44
C ILE A 469 21.09 7.26 -0.47
N ASP A 470 22.08 8.10 -0.70
CA ASP A 470 22.30 9.29 0.13
C ASP A 470 21.10 10.25 0.07
N TYR A 471 20.50 10.44 -1.12
CA TYR A 471 19.25 11.17 -1.28
C TYR A 471 18.08 10.48 -0.58
N LEU A 472 17.91 9.17 -0.76
CA LEU A 472 16.85 8.39 -0.11
C LEU A 472 16.92 8.49 1.42
N GLU A 473 18.10 8.29 2.00
CA GLU A 473 18.29 8.38 3.44
C GLU A 473 17.87 9.75 3.97
N LYS A 474 18.36 10.83 3.35
CA LYS A 474 18.17 12.20 3.83
C LYS A 474 16.77 12.75 3.57
N SER A 475 16.23 12.49 2.38
CA SER A 475 15.05 13.20 1.87
C SER A 475 13.76 12.39 1.95
N ILE A 476 13.86 11.06 1.99
CA ILE A 476 12.71 10.12 1.97
C ILE A 476 12.64 9.36 3.29
N ILE A 477 13.63 8.50 3.60
CA ILE A 477 13.56 7.54 4.70
C ILE A 477 13.63 8.25 6.07
N ALA A 478 14.52 9.27 6.23
CA ALA A 478 14.64 10.01 7.47
C ALA A 478 13.35 10.76 7.83
N LYS A 479 12.63 11.22 6.82
CA LYS A 479 11.36 11.95 6.97
C LYS A 479 10.14 11.04 6.95
N SER A 480 10.30 9.77 6.56
CA SER A 480 9.20 8.84 6.29
C SER A 480 8.20 9.40 5.27
N ASP A 481 8.71 10.10 4.25
CA ASP A 481 7.94 10.79 3.21
C ASP A 481 8.04 10.01 1.90
N TYR A 482 7.24 8.96 1.76
CA TYR A 482 7.22 8.07 0.60
C TYR A 482 6.08 8.46 -0.33
N PHE A 483 6.40 8.93 -1.54
CA PHE A 483 5.40 9.53 -2.43
C PHE A 483 5.71 9.31 -3.92
N SER A 484 4.68 9.40 -4.75
CA SER A 484 4.72 9.58 -6.20
C SER A 484 5.59 8.57 -6.96
N SER A 485 5.62 7.31 -6.52
CA SER A 485 6.18 6.21 -7.32
C SER A 485 5.15 5.70 -8.34
N THR A 486 3.87 5.69 -7.97
CA THR A 486 2.75 5.46 -8.90
C THR A 486 2.70 6.61 -9.91
N LEU A 487 2.78 6.30 -11.23
CA LEU A 487 2.95 7.34 -12.24
C LEU A 487 1.69 8.18 -12.52
N ASP A 488 0.54 7.68 -12.11
CA ASP A 488 -0.77 8.30 -12.32
C ASP A 488 -1.29 9.04 -11.07
N ALA A 489 -0.53 9.08 -9.97
CA ALA A 489 -0.89 9.73 -8.71
C ALA A 489 0.23 10.63 -8.18
N ASN A 490 -0.12 11.62 -7.38
CA ASN A 490 0.80 12.60 -6.81
C ASN A 490 0.58 12.71 -5.30
N CYS A 491 0.73 11.59 -4.59
CA CYS A 491 0.40 11.46 -3.18
C CYS A 491 1.37 10.50 -2.47
N GLU A 492 1.19 10.30 -1.19
CA GLU A 492 1.78 9.23 -0.41
C GLU A 492 1.33 7.89 -0.99
N ASP A 493 2.29 6.98 -1.26
CA ASP A 493 1.97 5.71 -1.88
C ASP A 493 2.81 4.52 -1.35
N LYS A 494 2.21 3.33 -1.42
CA LYS A 494 2.80 2.06 -1.05
C LYS A 494 4.03 1.74 -1.90
N GLU A 495 3.96 2.00 -3.20
CA GLU A 495 5.00 1.62 -4.15
C GLU A 495 6.29 2.38 -3.90
N ALA A 496 6.20 3.65 -3.44
CA ALA A 496 7.36 4.45 -3.06
C ALA A 496 8.11 3.82 -1.85
N ALA A 497 7.38 3.30 -0.86
CA ALA A 497 7.99 2.61 0.27
C ALA A 497 8.61 1.27 -0.15
N ILE A 498 7.95 0.52 -1.04
CA ILE A 498 8.45 -0.75 -1.59
C ILE A 498 9.73 -0.53 -2.39
N THR A 499 9.74 0.46 -3.30
CA THR A 499 10.93 0.75 -4.12
C THR A 499 12.10 1.25 -3.29
N ALA A 500 11.86 2.01 -2.21
CA ALA A 500 12.92 2.41 -1.27
C ALA A 500 13.50 1.21 -0.50
N ALA A 501 12.65 0.26 -0.05
CA ALA A 501 13.11 -0.97 0.57
C ALA A 501 13.90 -1.83 -0.42
N THR A 502 13.44 -1.95 -1.67
CA THR A 502 14.13 -2.70 -2.74
C THR A 502 15.49 -2.07 -3.07
N ALA A 503 15.57 -0.75 -3.25
CA ALA A 503 16.81 -0.03 -3.51
C ALA A 503 17.87 -0.28 -2.44
N THR A 504 17.48 -0.16 -1.17
CA THR A 504 18.39 -0.38 -0.03
C THR A 504 18.76 -1.85 0.16
N TYR A 505 17.85 -2.78 -0.17
CA TYR A 505 18.12 -4.22 -0.20
C TYR A 505 19.19 -4.57 -1.24
N TYR A 506 19.09 -4.08 -2.49
CA TYR A 506 20.07 -4.32 -3.54
C TYR A 506 21.46 -3.81 -3.15
N MET A 507 21.53 -2.62 -2.57
CA MET A 507 22.80 -2.11 -2.04
C MET A 507 23.35 -2.96 -0.89
N ALA A 508 22.50 -3.49 0.00
CA ALA A 508 22.92 -4.38 1.07
C ALA A 508 23.47 -5.71 0.56
N LEU A 509 22.94 -6.23 -0.56
CA LEU A 509 23.41 -7.48 -1.16
C LEU A 509 24.84 -7.40 -1.72
N ILE A 510 25.21 -6.23 -2.27
CA ILE A 510 26.54 -6.04 -2.91
C ILE A 510 27.57 -5.41 -1.97
N SER A 511 27.20 -5.09 -0.75
CA SER A 511 28.04 -4.39 0.23
C SER A 511 28.46 -5.28 1.40
N SER A 512 29.46 -4.86 2.15
CA SER A 512 29.94 -5.54 3.34
C SER A 512 30.25 -4.58 4.48
N GLY A 513 30.50 -5.10 5.68
CA GLY A 513 30.96 -4.31 6.84
C GLY A 513 30.01 -3.19 7.24
N LYS A 514 30.53 -1.98 7.40
CA LYS A 514 29.78 -0.80 7.87
C LYS A 514 28.74 -0.35 6.82
N GLU A 515 29.08 -0.37 5.54
CA GLU A 515 28.13 0.00 4.47
C GLU A 515 26.93 -0.95 4.44
N GLN A 516 27.15 -2.26 4.53
CA GLN A 516 26.05 -3.22 4.59
C GLN A 516 25.15 -2.95 5.79
N LYS A 517 25.70 -2.69 6.97
CA LYS A 517 24.90 -2.38 8.17
C LYS A 517 24.02 -1.15 7.96
N ARG A 518 24.57 -0.07 7.34
CA ARG A 518 23.83 1.14 6.98
C ARG A 518 22.63 0.78 6.07
N TYR A 519 22.88 0.06 4.99
CA TYR A 519 21.82 -0.28 4.03
C TYR A 519 20.77 -1.22 4.61
N VAL A 520 21.16 -2.14 5.50
CA VAL A 520 20.21 -2.99 6.25
C VAL A 520 19.31 -2.14 7.16
N ASP A 521 19.85 -1.12 7.85
CA ASP A 521 19.04 -0.24 8.69
C ASP A 521 18.07 0.60 7.86
N LEU A 522 18.51 1.16 6.74
CA LEU A 522 17.65 1.90 5.81
C LEU A 522 16.55 1.01 5.24
N CYS A 523 16.90 -0.22 4.84
CA CYS A 523 15.95 -1.22 4.37
C CYS A 523 14.91 -1.55 5.45
N LYS A 524 15.33 -1.75 6.69
CA LYS A 524 14.43 -1.99 7.82
C LYS A 524 13.42 -0.86 8.01
N ARG A 525 13.87 0.38 7.96
CA ARG A 525 13.01 1.56 8.13
C ARG A 525 11.98 1.66 7.01
N ALA A 526 12.40 1.51 5.75
CA ALA A 526 11.50 1.49 4.60
C ALA A 526 10.55 0.29 4.62
N ALA A 527 11.02 -0.89 5.03
CA ALA A 527 10.23 -2.11 5.11
C ALA A 527 9.09 -2.02 6.14
N TYR A 528 9.33 -1.46 7.33
CA TYR A 528 8.25 -1.22 8.30
C TYR A 528 7.20 -0.25 7.76
N PHE A 529 7.62 0.79 7.06
CA PHE A 529 6.67 1.73 6.46
C PHE A 529 5.88 1.05 5.33
N ALA A 530 6.53 0.29 4.46
CA ALA A 530 5.86 -0.51 3.43
C ALA A 530 4.86 -1.51 4.04
N ALA A 531 5.24 -2.18 5.14
CA ALA A 531 4.37 -3.11 5.85
C ALA A 531 3.06 -2.46 6.35
N SER A 532 3.08 -1.16 6.69
CA SER A 532 1.91 -0.43 7.18
C SER A 532 0.79 -0.26 6.14
N TRP A 533 1.06 -0.50 4.86
CA TRP A 533 0.06 -0.46 3.79
C TRP A 533 -0.70 -1.78 3.62
N TYR A 534 -0.22 -2.89 4.21
CA TYR A 534 -0.79 -4.23 4.04
C TYR A 534 -1.79 -4.55 5.15
N TYR A 535 -2.95 -5.05 4.76
CA TYR A 535 -4.03 -5.40 5.67
C TYR A 535 -3.61 -6.49 6.65
N LEU A 536 -3.81 -6.21 7.93
CA LEU A 536 -3.60 -7.15 9.03
C LEU A 536 -4.91 -7.83 9.47
N TRP A 537 -6.02 -7.55 8.81
CA TRP A 537 -7.34 -8.07 9.13
C TRP A 537 -8.18 -8.29 7.88
N ASP A 538 -9.32 -8.97 8.03
CA ASP A 538 -10.23 -9.23 6.92
C ASP A 538 -11.37 -8.21 6.92
N VAL A 539 -11.42 -7.39 5.92
CA VAL A 539 -12.53 -6.48 5.64
C VAL A 539 -13.80 -7.30 5.37
N PRO A 540 -14.93 -6.96 6.03
CA PRO A 540 -16.19 -7.66 5.78
C PRO A 540 -16.78 -7.29 4.42
N PHE A 541 -17.28 -8.31 3.71
CA PHE A 541 -18.08 -8.15 2.49
C PHE A 541 -19.47 -8.74 2.70
N ALA A 542 -20.49 -8.10 2.11
CA ALA A 542 -21.85 -8.62 2.15
C ALA A 542 -22.02 -9.80 1.17
N GLN A 543 -22.92 -10.69 1.52
CA GLN A 543 -23.43 -11.67 0.55
C GLN A 543 -24.10 -10.95 -0.62
N GLY A 544 -23.89 -11.44 -1.85
CA GLY A 544 -24.30 -10.78 -3.09
C GLY A 544 -23.27 -9.79 -3.64
N GLN A 545 -22.17 -9.52 -2.90
CA GLN A 545 -20.95 -8.93 -3.44
C GLN A 545 -20.03 -10.06 -3.91
N MET A 546 -19.43 -9.92 -5.10
CA MET A 546 -18.58 -10.97 -5.67
C MET A 546 -17.46 -11.42 -4.72
N LEU A 547 -16.77 -10.47 -4.06
CA LEU A 547 -15.71 -10.80 -3.09
C LEU A 547 -16.28 -11.46 -1.82
N GLY A 548 -17.51 -11.13 -1.43
CA GLY A 548 -18.22 -11.79 -0.33
C GLY A 548 -18.60 -13.23 -0.70
N ASP A 549 -19.13 -13.45 -1.90
CA ASP A 549 -19.52 -14.76 -2.40
C ASP A 549 -18.31 -15.68 -2.62
N LEU A 550 -17.14 -15.11 -2.97
CA LEU A 550 -15.84 -15.80 -3.03
C LEU A 550 -15.20 -16.03 -1.66
N ASN A 551 -15.81 -15.56 -0.56
CA ASN A 551 -15.24 -15.60 0.79
C ASN A 551 -13.83 -14.99 0.86
N PHE A 552 -13.60 -13.92 0.10
CA PHE A 552 -12.32 -13.25 -0.02
C PHE A 552 -11.82 -12.71 1.33
N LYS A 553 -10.52 -12.83 1.57
CA LYS A 553 -9.81 -12.36 2.76
C LYS A 553 -8.82 -11.27 2.38
N SER A 554 -8.99 -10.07 2.91
CA SER A 554 -8.14 -8.92 2.57
C SER A 554 -6.77 -8.92 3.25
N ARG A 555 -6.56 -9.74 4.29
CA ARG A 555 -5.24 -9.84 4.94
C ARG A 555 -4.13 -10.12 3.95
N GLY A 556 -3.02 -9.37 4.04
CA GLY A 556 -1.88 -9.52 3.13
C GLY A 556 -2.02 -8.79 1.79
N TRP A 557 -3.19 -8.21 1.48
CA TRP A 557 -3.35 -7.28 0.37
C TRP A 557 -2.96 -5.87 0.78
N GLY A 558 -2.52 -5.03 -0.14
CA GLY A 558 -2.07 -3.67 0.16
C GLY A 558 -2.90 -2.60 -0.54
N ASN A 559 -3.24 -1.51 0.17
CA ASN A 559 -3.72 -0.29 -0.47
C ASN A 559 -2.66 0.28 -1.40
N VAL A 560 -3.06 0.83 -2.53
CA VAL A 560 -2.13 1.39 -3.53
C VAL A 560 -1.57 2.72 -3.05
N SER A 561 -2.44 3.68 -2.77
CA SER A 561 -2.05 5.04 -2.40
C SER A 561 -3.23 5.79 -1.80
N VAL A 562 -3.00 7.03 -1.34
CA VAL A 562 -4.08 7.90 -0.86
C VAL A 562 -5.08 8.23 -1.96
N GLU A 563 -4.60 8.50 -3.18
CA GLU A 563 -5.47 8.78 -4.33
C GLU A 563 -6.16 7.53 -4.88
N ASN A 564 -5.44 6.41 -4.95
CA ASN A 564 -5.93 5.14 -5.46
C ASN A 564 -6.25 4.21 -4.29
N ASN A 565 -7.32 4.51 -3.54
CA ASN A 565 -7.72 3.74 -2.36
C ASN A 565 -8.48 2.48 -2.74
N HIS A 566 -7.78 1.53 -3.33
CA HIS A 566 -8.19 0.15 -3.57
C HIS A 566 -7.03 -0.77 -3.19
N ILE A 567 -7.26 -2.06 -3.09
CA ILE A 567 -6.20 -3.04 -2.84
C ILE A 567 -5.77 -3.72 -4.13
N ASP A 568 -4.50 -4.11 -4.16
CA ASP A 568 -3.88 -4.76 -5.31
C ASP A 568 -2.80 -5.77 -4.91
N VAL A 569 -2.18 -6.40 -5.92
CA VAL A 569 -1.10 -7.38 -5.79
C VAL A 569 0.30 -6.79 -6.01
N PHE A 570 0.48 -5.48 -5.93
CA PHE A 570 1.81 -4.88 -6.11
C PHE A 570 2.72 -5.20 -4.93
N VAL A 571 3.51 -6.22 -5.09
CA VAL A 571 4.48 -6.70 -4.08
C VAL A 571 5.85 -6.98 -4.68
N PHE A 572 5.92 -7.49 -5.90
CA PHE A 572 7.15 -7.94 -6.56
C PHE A 572 8.08 -8.69 -5.57
N GLU A 573 9.25 -8.15 -5.29
CA GLU A 573 10.25 -8.77 -4.40
C GLU A 573 10.02 -8.48 -2.90
N LEU A 574 9.06 -7.64 -2.50
CA LEU A 574 8.91 -7.21 -1.11
C LEU A 574 8.78 -8.37 -0.11
N PRO A 575 8.01 -9.46 -0.38
CA PRO A 575 7.95 -10.59 0.53
C PRO A 575 9.30 -11.30 0.72
N HIS A 576 10.13 -11.34 -0.33
CA HIS A 576 11.50 -11.88 -0.25
C HIS A 576 12.41 -10.99 0.59
N ILE A 577 12.24 -9.66 0.45
CA ILE A 577 12.93 -8.68 1.29
C ILE A 577 12.52 -8.85 2.76
N PHE A 578 11.24 -9.02 3.05
CA PHE A 578 10.75 -9.31 4.41
C PHE A 578 11.38 -10.59 4.97
N ARG A 579 11.41 -11.67 4.21
CA ARG A 579 12.03 -12.94 4.62
C ARG A 579 13.52 -12.79 4.88
N TRP A 580 14.23 -12.13 3.99
CA TRP A 580 15.67 -11.88 4.14
C TRP A 580 15.97 -10.97 5.33
N LEU A 581 15.26 -9.84 5.41
CA LEU A 581 15.44 -8.85 6.46
C LEU A 581 15.06 -9.42 7.84
N GLY A 582 13.94 -10.13 7.92
CA GLY A 582 13.48 -10.80 9.13
C GLY A 582 14.53 -11.73 9.74
N LYS A 583 15.23 -12.49 8.90
CA LYS A 583 16.37 -13.33 9.33
C LYS A 583 17.59 -12.47 9.71
N LYS A 584 17.88 -11.41 8.94
CA LYS A 584 19.08 -10.58 9.12
C LYS A 584 19.07 -9.77 10.42
N ILE A 585 17.88 -9.30 10.84
CA ILE A 585 17.70 -8.47 12.04
C ILE A 585 16.94 -9.17 13.16
N ASN A 586 16.65 -10.47 13.03
CA ASN A 586 15.86 -11.27 14.00
C ASN A 586 14.47 -10.69 14.26
N GLU A 587 13.72 -10.36 13.20
CA GLU A 587 12.34 -9.85 13.26
C GLU A 587 11.35 -10.87 12.67
N PRO A 588 10.76 -11.75 13.51
CA PRO A 588 9.92 -12.84 13.04
C PRO A 588 8.61 -12.37 12.37
N ARG A 589 8.12 -11.15 12.70
CA ARG A 589 6.89 -10.58 12.08
C ARG A 589 7.04 -10.39 10.59
N PHE A 590 8.22 -10.00 10.12
CA PHE A 590 8.51 -9.91 8.68
C PHE A 590 8.42 -11.28 8.00
N THR A 591 8.97 -12.33 8.61
CA THR A 591 8.86 -13.69 8.05
C THR A 591 7.41 -14.20 8.06
N GLN A 592 6.61 -13.79 9.06
CA GLN A 592 5.19 -14.12 9.11
C GLN A 592 4.39 -13.31 8.07
N LEU A 593 4.70 -12.01 7.90
CA LEU A 593 4.04 -11.14 6.91
C LEU A 593 4.32 -11.63 5.48
N ASP A 594 5.56 -12.06 5.17
CA ASP A 594 5.87 -12.72 3.89
C ASP A 594 4.91 -13.88 3.61
N LYS A 595 4.68 -14.77 4.58
CA LYS A 595 3.74 -15.88 4.42
C LYS A 595 2.30 -15.43 4.27
N ILE A 596 1.87 -14.39 5.03
CA ILE A 596 0.52 -13.85 4.95
C ILE A 596 0.28 -13.31 3.55
N ILE A 597 1.18 -12.48 3.02
CA ILE A 597 1.08 -11.90 1.68
C ILE A 597 1.08 -13.01 0.61
N THR A 598 2.09 -13.87 0.64
CA THR A 598 2.27 -14.92 -0.38
C THR A 598 1.05 -15.84 -0.48
N ASN A 599 0.46 -16.23 0.65
CA ASN A 599 -0.69 -17.12 0.66
C ASN A 599 -2.01 -16.42 0.32
N SER A 600 -2.09 -15.11 0.53
CA SER A 600 -3.32 -14.35 0.27
C SER A 600 -3.46 -13.92 -1.18
N LEU A 601 -2.36 -13.59 -1.86
CA LEU A 601 -2.43 -12.96 -3.18
C LEU A 601 -2.87 -13.89 -4.32
N CYS A 602 -2.92 -15.19 -4.13
CA CYS A 602 -3.44 -16.11 -5.15
C CYS A 602 -4.95 -16.40 -5.07
N GLN A 603 -5.68 -15.79 -4.11
CA GLN A 603 -7.12 -16.04 -3.93
C GLN A 603 -7.97 -15.73 -5.17
N LEU A 604 -7.55 -14.74 -5.95
CA LEU A 604 -8.28 -14.28 -7.14
C LEU A 604 -7.61 -14.72 -8.45
N LEU A 605 -6.77 -15.76 -8.41
CA LEU A 605 -6.12 -16.30 -9.62
C LEU A 605 -7.16 -16.97 -10.52
N PRO A 606 -7.45 -16.42 -11.72
CA PRO A 606 -8.36 -17.05 -12.66
C PRO A 606 -7.76 -18.33 -13.21
N THR A 607 -8.41 -19.45 -12.97
CA THR A 607 -8.06 -20.76 -13.53
C THR A 607 -9.13 -21.24 -14.48
N SER A 608 -8.83 -22.29 -15.27
CA SER A 608 -9.82 -22.87 -16.20
C SER A 608 -11.10 -23.37 -15.49
N ASN A 609 -10.97 -23.75 -14.21
CA ASN A 609 -12.10 -24.26 -13.43
C ASN A 609 -12.81 -23.18 -12.62
N HIS A 610 -12.15 -22.03 -12.38
CA HIS A 610 -12.69 -20.95 -11.56
C HIS A 610 -12.14 -19.60 -12.02
N LEU A 611 -12.89 -18.89 -12.82
CA LEU A 611 -12.47 -17.63 -13.46
C LEU A 611 -12.53 -16.41 -12.54
N CYS A 612 -13.09 -16.50 -11.34
CA CYS A 612 -13.24 -15.39 -10.39
C CYS A 612 -13.91 -14.14 -10.98
N GLY A 613 -14.82 -14.30 -11.96
CA GLY A 613 -15.46 -13.18 -12.65
C GLY A 613 -14.62 -12.52 -13.77
N ILE A 614 -13.49 -13.11 -14.14
CA ILE A 614 -12.63 -12.68 -15.24
C ILE A 614 -12.92 -13.53 -16.50
N GLY A 615 -12.84 -12.93 -17.70
CA GLY A 615 -13.20 -13.62 -18.93
C GLY A 615 -12.27 -14.75 -19.38
N LYS A 616 -11.00 -14.76 -18.93
CA LYS A 616 -10.01 -15.77 -19.33
C LYS A 616 -9.09 -16.19 -18.18
N PRO A 617 -8.60 -17.46 -18.16
CA PRO A 617 -7.60 -17.90 -17.19
C PRO A 617 -6.31 -17.12 -17.29
N GLY A 618 -5.62 -16.92 -16.16
CA GLY A 618 -4.31 -16.26 -16.07
C GLY A 618 -4.36 -14.75 -16.13
N TYR A 619 -5.48 -14.11 -16.48
CA TYR A 619 -5.65 -12.66 -16.47
C TYR A 619 -5.93 -12.18 -15.05
N TYR A 620 -4.87 -12.03 -14.25
CA TYR A 620 -5.02 -11.69 -12.85
C TYR A 620 -5.60 -10.29 -12.66
N PRO A 621 -6.66 -10.11 -11.82
CA PRO A 621 -7.34 -8.82 -11.69
C PRO A 621 -6.46 -7.76 -11.03
N GLU A 622 -6.71 -6.51 -11.42
CA GLU A 622 -6.18 -5.29 -10.79
C GLU A 622 -7.25 -4.72 -9.84
N VAL A 623 -7.26 -3.51 -9.52
CA VAL A 623 -8.26 -2.69 -8.81
C VAL A 623 -9.36 -3.49 -8.11
N VAL A 624 -9.00 -4.08 -6.95
CA VAL A 624 -9.94 -4.82 -6.11
C VAL A 624 -10.59 -3.85 -5.14
N GLN A 625 -11.90 -3.62 -5.31
CA GLN A 625 -12.63 -2.59 -4.57
C GLN A 625 -13.10 -3.14 -3.23
N HIS A 626 -12.31 -2.95 -2.20
CA HIS A 626 -12.57 -3.45 -0.85
C HIS A 626 -13.29 -2.46 0.06
N THR A 627 -13.49 -1.21 -0.40
CA THR A 627 -14.16 -0.13 0.32
C THR A 627 -15.30 0.44 -0.51
N THR A 628 -15.87 1.55 -0.04
CA THR A 628 -16.83 2.33 -0.81
C THR A 628 -16.19 3.14 -1.94
N TRP A 629 -14.89 3.06 -2.11
CA TRP A 629 -14.21 3.65 -3.26
C TRP A 629 -14.66 2.93 -4.53
N ASP A 630 -15.27 3.67 -5.43
CA ASP A 630 -15.84 3.15 -6.66
C ASP A 630 -15.23 3.86 -7.85
N TYR A 631 -14.47 3.11 -8.64
CA TYR A 631 -13.89 3.57 -9.90
C TYR A 631 -14.68 3.10 -11.11
N GLY A 632 -15.82 2.56 -10.95
CA GLY A 632 -16.64 2.03 -12.03
C GLY A 632 -18.09 1.89 -11.63
N LYS A 633 -18.77 0.91 -12.21
CA LYS A 633 -20.18 0.64 -11.93
C LYS A 633 -20.41 -0.31 -10.78
N ASN A 634 -19.37 -1.01 -10.33
CA ASN A 634 -19.54 -2.19 -9.47
C ASN A 634 -19.49 -1.88 -7.98
N GLY A 635 -18.76 -0.81 -7.57
CA GLY A 635 -18.64 -0.44 -6.15
C GLY A 635 -17.85 -1.44 -5.29
N LYS A 636 -18.05 -1.37 -3.97
CA LYS A 636 -17.37 -2.25 -3.00
C LYS A 636 -17.67 -3.73 -3.28
N GLY A 637 -16.63 -4.55 -3.19
CA GLY A 637 -16.74 -6.00 -3.32
C GLY A 637 -16.62 -6.54 -4.75
N PHE A 638 -16.18 -5.71 -5.68
CA PHE A 638 -16.04 -6.03 -7.10
C PHE A 638 -14.68 -5.57 -7.66
N TYR A 639 -14.45 -5.85 -8.96
CA TYR A 639 -13.35 -5.31 -9.75
C TYR A 639 -13.79 -4.13 -10.60
N ASN A 640 -12.82 -3.39 -11.12
CA ASN A 640 -13.07 -2.49 -12.24
C ASN A 640 -13.45 -3.26 -13.51
N ASN A 641 -14.21 -2.60 -14.39
CA ASN A 641 -14.57 -3.17 -15.69
C ASN A 641 -13.38 -3.25 -16.66
N ILE A 642 -12.33 -2.42 -16.44
CA ILE A 642 -11.10 -2.36 -17.22
C ILE A 642 -9.92 -2.45 -16.26
N PHE A 643 -8.89 -3.19 -16.64
CA PHE A 643 -7.73 -3.45 -15.80
C PHE A 643 -6.42 -3.64 -16.62
N ALA A 644 -5.29 -3.74 -15.92
CA ALA A 644 -3.97 -3.93 -16.51
C ALA A 644 -3.31 -5.23 -16.02
N PRO A 645 -3.62 -6.39 -16.65
CA PRO A 645 -3.06 -7.68 -16.25
C PRO A 645 -1.55 -7.80 -16.48
N GLY A 646 -0.95 -6.92 -17.27
CA GLY A 646 0.49 -6.97 -17.55
C GLY A 646 1.35 -6.91 -16.30
N TRP A 647 1.08 -5.95 -15.42
CA TRP A 647 1.86 -5.81 -14.18
C TRP A 647 1.41 -6.76 -13.06
N THR A 648 0.11 -7.10 -12.99
CA THR A 648 -0.38 -8.01 -11.95
C THR A 648 0.17 -9.41 -12.13
N VAL A 649 0.25 -9.89 -13.38
CA VAL A 649 0.91 -11.15 -13.75
C VAL A 649 2.40 -11.09 -13.40
N ALA A 650 3.10 -10.01 -13.76
CA ALA A 650 4.51 -9.84 -13.46
C ALA A 650 4.79 -9.81 -11.95
N SER A 651 3.94 -9.12 -11.16
CA SER A 651 4.08 -9.04 -9.70
C SER A 651 3.95 -10.41 -9.03
N LEU A 652 2.93 -11.19 -9.42
CA LEU A 652 2.76 -12.56 -8.93
C LEU A 652 3.91 -13.47 -9.38
N TRP A 653 4.38 -13.31 -10.61
CA TRP A 653 5.51 -14.10 -11.11
C TRP A 653 6.77 -13.88 -10.29
N GLU A 654 7.09 -12.61 -9.99
CA GLU A 654 8.23 -12.25 -9.12
C GLU A 654 8.04 -12.78 -7.71
N LEU A 655 6.86 -12.67 -7.13
CA LEU A 655 6.52 -13.23 -5.82
C LEU A 655 6.87 -14.73 -5.73
N TYR A 656 6.67 -15.48 -6.80
CA TYR A 656 6.97 -16.91 -6.87
C TYR A 656 8.34 -17.23 -7.53
N SER A 657 9.25 -16.23 -7.58
CA SER A 657 10.62 -16.36 -8.07
C SER A 657 11.65 -15.90 -7.01
N PRO A 658 11.70 -16.52 -5.82
CA PRO A 658 12.42 -16.02 -4.64
C PRO A 658 13.93 -15.91 -4.82
N ASP A 659 14.53 -16.71 -5.70
CA ASP A 659 15.99 -16.78 -5.88
C ASP A 659 16.49 -15.95 -7.06
N ARG A 660 15.58 -15.24 -7.78
CA ARG A 660 15.94 -14.51 -9.00
C ARG A 660 17.00 -13.45 -8.74
N THR A 661 16.78 -12.58 -7.78
CA THR A 661 17.69 -11.47 -7.45
C THR A 661 18.99 -11.97 -6.83
N THR A 662 18.92 -12.87 -5.86
CA THR A 662 20.15 -13.45 -5.27
C THR A 662 20.94 -14.24 -6.32
N GLY A 663 20.27 -14.98 -7.18
CA GLY A 663 20.88 -15.69 -8.31
C GLY A 663 21.54 -14.77 -9.34
N PHE A 664 21.03 -13.55 -9.54
CA PHE A 664 21.66 -12.54 -10.40
C PHE A 664 23.03 -12.12 -9.84
N PHE A 665 23.13 -11.84 -8.54
CA PHE A 665 24.37 -11.37 -7.90
C PHE A 665 25.38 -12.46 -7.56
N GLN A 666 24.98 -13.73 -7.50
CA GLN A 666 25.89 -14.86 -7.30
C GLN A 666 26.69 -15.21 -8.56
N ASN A 667 26.26 -14.78 -9.74
CA ASN A 667 26.96 -15.04 -10.99
C ASN A 667 28.07 -14.00 -11.21
N LYS A 668 29.30 -14.50 -11.36
CA LYS A 668 30.51 -13.70 -11.62
C LYS A 668 30.68 -13.31 -13.09
#